data_95eaa11f57452862ec666b3c3e1e324c
#
_entry.id   95eaa11f57452862ec666b3c3e1e324c
#
_cell.length_a   1.000
_cell.length_b   1.000
_cell.length_c   1.000
_cell.angle_alpha   90.00
_cell.angle_beta   90.00
_cell.angle_gamma   90.00
#
_symmetry.space_group_name_H-M   'P 1'
#
loop_
_entity.id
_entity.type
_entity.pdbx_description
1 polymer ?
#
loop_
_entity_poly.entity_id
_entity_poly.type
_entity_poly.pdbx_seq_one_letter_code
_entity_poly.pdbx_strand_id
1 'polypeptide(L)'
;MEFRVLGPLAVLGDNGPVTLGGVKQRAALGHLLLHTNEVAATSALLRALWTDAPPPTARKMLQNAVSALRGLLVTEGAASGTMLLTHAPGYLLRVDGDDLDLIAYRSLADQGRADLAAGAWESAARSLRAALDLWRGPALADLAEAGAHWPELGALARARSATTEDLFEAELARGHHHDVLQELETIVAGEPASERLCAQLMLGLYRCGRQVDALEAYRRTRSAFAAELGLEPGRTLRAVERAILDHDPVLDQPDALAIVAGEAEGRRVPAIGGAVGARVQSSAGVPARGGVATLAPPAPLHTPAPPVLATPLATAPASADPFVRPQSLLLLGGQPLVMHSETAGGALTEQRKQLSMLLVRTALGKGLGGDPEDAARLSGELAVAIREEVERHGGTVSGVLGPVTYALFGVVRTGEDDAPRAVRAGLAILDRLRQYGAGGPVPVRGSSAPRVAVATGDVVVTCAADGTGAIPVVNGAVPKSCVELLETVPPGGIRVCGTTRAGSERVVDYGPATGPGGACEPLGVRPEHSASGPVVPLVGRDREIEQLEGVLGDVVRKQRPYLLTVLGEPGSGKSRLACELVRLARRSATDFGVLTGRASWSDRDRPLALLEGTVAAAACPGGDLAEDGLARAVHALFGTGDHGTWLLERLRPLLRSAPVPPADWPAVAAAWRSLLTGLATERPLLLVLEDLHTAPDAVLDLVADLAGTAGPVPLLVAVTARPELLDRRPTWGGGRRDALTLGLDPLDEPSAAALLDALLVAHGRGLPAGPRRDLLARVGGNPLYAVEYAREITASPQPAAAPAELPRHLRQIVAARLDTLPPSAKSVLVSASALGGVCCADSVAVVGDGDRTEAADWLSYLEKRDFLRRSRHGSPTGAPRYAFRHPATREVVDSLVPRTVREDRRRRAAAWTDRAAHFPA
;
A
#
# COMPACT_ATOMS: atom_id res chain seq x y z
N MET A 1 21.06 40.20 -3.04
CA MET A 1 19.59 40.07 -3.26
C MET A 1 19.09 38.95 -2.39
N GLU A 2 18.08 39.18 -1.56
CA GLU A 2 17.58 38.17 -0.64
C GLU A 2 16.19 37.69 -1.07
N PHE A 3 15.97 36.36 -1.10
CA PHE A 3 14.72 35.72 -1.42
C PHE A 3 14.09 35.12 -0.17
N ARG A 4 12.81 35.33 0.03
CA ARG A 4 12.07 34.85 1.17
C ARG A 4 10.86 34.08 0.72
N VAL A 5 10.85 32.79 1.01
CA VAL A 5 9.76 31.84 0.69
C VAL A 5 9.07 31.23 1.92
N LEU A 6 9.65 31.40 3.10
CA LEU A 6 9.07 30.91 4.36
C LEU A 6 8.03 31.89 4.92
N GLY A 7 7.04 32.19 4.13
CA GLY A 7 5.96 33.16 4.30
C GLY A 7 5.46 33.62 2.94
N PRO A 8 4.76 34.75 2.82
CA PRO A 8 4.45 35.35 1.53
C PRO A 8 5.74 35.61 0.74
N LEU A 9 5.71 35.33 -0.58
CA LEU A 9 6.88 35.52 -1.46
C LEU A 9 7.36 36.97 -1.41
N ALA A 10 8.59 37.17 -0.99
CA ALA A 10 9.25 38.48 -1.00
C ALA A 10 10.65 38.39 -1.61
N VAL A 11 11.03 39.45 -2.30
CA VAL A 11 12.37 39.65 -2.85
C VAL A 11 12.89 40.99 -2.38
N LEU A 12 14.04 41.00 -1.76
CA LEU A 12 14.70 42.24 -1.26
C LEU A 12 15.95 42.50 -2.08
N GLY A 13 15.98 43.62 -2.78
CA GLY A 13 17.18 44.12 -3.46
C GLY A 13 17.98 45.08 -2.56
N ASP A 14 19.07 45.59 -3.07
CA ASP A 14 19.95 46.51 -2.33
C ASP A 14 19.23 47.83 -1.94
N ASN A 15 18.17 48.20 -2.66
CA ASN A 15 17.39 49.42 -2.45
C ASN A 15 16.04 49.18 -1.76
N GLY A 16 15.77 47.97 -1.25
CA GLY A 16 14.55 47.60 -0.55
C GLY A 16 13.70 46.54 -1.30
N PRO A 17 12.38 46.42 -0.94
CA PRO A 17 11.53 45.42 -1.51
C PRO A 17 11.35 45.57 -3.02
N VAL A 18 11.58 44.49 -3.79
CA VAL A 18 11.43 44.45 -5.22
C VAL A 18 10.01 44.05 -5.62
N THR A 19 9.38 44.89 -6.43
CA THR A 19 8.02 44.62 -6.92
C THR A 19 8.06 43.56 -8.03
N LEU A 20 7.51 42.40 -7.73
CA LEU A 20 7.31 41.31 -8.69
C LEU A 20 6.05 41.56 -9.52
N GLY A 21 6.07 41.07 -10.76
CA GLY A 21 4.91 41.16 -11.68
C GLY A 21 3.71 40.31 -11.27
N GLY A 22 2.81 40.02 -12.21
CA GLY A 22 1.59 39.26 -11.96
C GLY A 22 1.79 37.86 -11.41
N VAL A 23 0.69 37.26 -10.94
CA VAL A 23 0.65 35.96 -10.23
C VAL A 23 1.46 34.86 -10.90
N LYS A 24 1.43 34.77 -12.26
CA LYS A 24 2.19 33.73 -13.00
C LYS A 24 3.71 33.93 -12.96
N GLN A 25 4.18 35.18 -12.90
CA GLN A 25 5.60 35.49 -12.73
C GLN A 25 6.05 35.15 -11.32
N ARG A 26 5.26 35.53 -10.32
CA ARG A 26 5.51 35.19 -8.91
C ARG A 26 5.51 33.67 -8.68
N ALA A 27 4.55 32.96 -9.24
CA ALA A 27 4.46 31.51 -9.16
C ALA A 27 5.66 30.81 -9.86
N ALA A 28 6.10 31.33 -11.01
CA ALA A 28 7.30 30.81 -11.69
C ALA A 28 8.55 31.00 -10.81
N LEU A 29 8.71 32.16 -10.20
CA LEU A 29 9.83 32.43 -9.28
C LEU A 29 9.75 31.56 -8.03
N GLY A 30 8.59 31.49 -7.36
CA GLY A 30 8.38 30.68 -6.16
C GLY A 30 8.71 29.20 -6.39
N HIS A 31 8.22 28.63 -7.51
CA HIS A 31 8.54 27.24 -7.86
C HIS A 31 10.03 27.03 -8.16
N LEU A 32 10.69 27.98 -8.84
CA LEU A 32 12.14 27.92 -9.08
C LEU A 32 12.95 28.05 -7.79
N LEU A 33 12.51 28.85 -6.82
CA LEU A 33 13.14 28.99 -5.51
C LEU A 33 12.99 27.74 -4.64
N LEU A 34 11.88 27.01 -4.75
CA LEU A 34 11.71 25.72 -4.08
C LEU A 34 12.65 24.65 -4.64
N HIS A 35 13.04 24.78 -5.93
CA HIS A 35 13.96 23.90 -6.65
C HIS A 35 15.29 24.63 -6.98
N THR A 36 15.75 25.44 -6.06
CA THR A 36 16.99 26.23 -6.24
C THR A 36 18.17 25.32 -6.48
N ASN A 37 19.02 25.73 -7.43
CA ASN A 37 20.22 25.01 -7.87
C ASN A 37 19.94 23.65 -8.55
N GLU A 38 18.66 23.36 -8.88
CA GLU A 38 18.22 22.21 -9.65
C GLU A 38 17.57 22.65 -10.97
N VAL A 39 17.56 21.75 -11.97
CA VAL A 39 16.92 22.04 -13.25
C VAL A 39 15.42 21.76 -13.14
N ALA A 40 14.62 22.82 -13.06
CA ALA A 40 13.16 22.71 -13.14
C ALA A 40 12.74 22.52 -14.61
N ALA A 41 12.23 21.34 -14.95
CA ALA A 41 11.78 21.04 -16.30
C ALA A 41 10.63 21.96 -16.73
N THR A 42 10.62 22.39 -17.99
CA THR A 42 9.54 23.23 -18.56
C THR A 42 8.15 22.64 -18.32
N SER A 43 8.02 21.33 -18.45
CA SER A 43 6.76 20.62 -18.18
C SER A 43 6.31 20.69 -16.72
N ALA A 44 7.26 20.63 -15.78
CA ALA A 44 6.98 20.79 -14.35
C ALA A 44 6.52 22.21 -14.02
N LEU A 45 7.23 23.22 -14.53
CA LEU A 45 6.84 24.62 -14.41
C LEU A 45 5.46 24.89 -14.99
N LEU A 46 5.13 24.34 -16.16
CA LEU A 46 3.81 24.50 -16.76
C LEU A 46 2.71 23.87 -15.86
N ARG A 47 2.93 22.69 -15.30
CA ARG A 47 1.98 22.07 -14.36
C ARG A 47 1.84 22.87 -13.06
N ALA A 48 2.94 23.41 -12.55
CA ALA A 48 2.92 24.22 -11.33
C ALA A 48 2.19 25.56 -11.52
N LEU A 49 2.26 26.14 -12.71
CA LEU A 49 1.61 27.43 -13.00
C LEU A 49 0.15 27.29 -13.42
N TRP A 50 -0.27 26.16 -13.98
CA TRP A 50 -1.65 25.91 -14.41
C TRP A 50 -2.12 24.58 -13.83
N THR A 51 -2.94 24.67 -12.82
CA THR A 51 -3.58 23.50 -12.14
C THR A 51 -4.53 22.77 -13.07
N ASP A 52 -5.22 23.52 -13.95
CA ASP A 52 -6.05 23.02 -15.03
C ASP A 52 -5.24 22.92 -16.33
N ALA A 53 -5.87 22.48 -17.40
CA ALA A 53 -5.21 22.36 -18.69
C ALA A 53 -4.50 23.66 -19.13
N PRO A 54 -3.17 23.66 -19.39
CA PRO A 54 -2.46 24.86 -19.77
C PRO A 54 -2.98 25.39 -21.12
N PRO A 55 -3.23 26.70 -21.25
CA PRO A 55 -3.69 27.28 -22.50
C PRO A 55 -2.64 27.08 -23.62
N PRO A 56 -3.01 27.11 -24.91
CA PRO A 56 -2.06 26.93 -26.01
C PRO A 56 -0.87 27.91 -25.96
N THR A 57 -1.07 29.07 -25.33
CA THR A 57 -0.05 30.12 -25.15
C THR A 57 0.79 29.97 -23.89
N ALA A 58 0.54 28.96 -23.03
CA ALA A 58 1.21 28.78 -21.72
C ALA A 58 2.73 28.79 -21.82
N ARG A 59 3.29 28.14 -22.85
CA ARG A 59 4.75 28.10 -23.08
C ARG A 59 5.31 29.49 -23.35
N LYS A 60 4.62 30.31 -24.13
CA LYS A 60 5.01 31.68 -24.43
C LYS A 60 4.87 32.57 -23.18
N MET A 61 3.83 32.35 -22.39
CA MET A 61 3.65 33.08 -21.12
C MET A 61 4.74 32.74 -20.12
N LEU A 62 5.16 31.48 -20.01
CA LEU A 62 6.29 31.07 -19.18
C LEU A 62 7.60 31.71 -19.68
N GLN A 63 7.86 31.71 -20.99
CA GLN A 63 9.02 32.37 -21.56
C GLN A 63 9.05 33.87 -21.25
N ASN A 64 7.92 34.55 -21.36
CA ASN A 64 7.79 35.96 -21.00
C ASN A 64 8.04 36.18 -19.50
N ALA A 65 7.51 35.33 -18.62
CA ALA A 65 7.75 35.38 -17.19
C ALA A 65 9.24 35.22 -16.87
N VAL A 66 9.90 34.22 -17.48
CA VAL A 66 11.34 33.97 -17.32
C VAL A 66 12.16 35.16 -17.83
N SER A 67 11.79 35.76 -18.98
CA SER A 67 12.47 36.94 -19.54
C SER A 67 12.36 38.15 -18.61
N ALA A 68 11.15 38.38 -18.04
CA ALA A 68 10.92 39.46 -17.08
C ALA A 68 11.71 39.23 -15.78
N LEU A 69 11.73 37.99 -15.25
CA LEU A 69 12.54 37.62 -14.09
C LEU A 69 14.04 37.86 -14.33
N ARG A 70 14.55 37.49 -15.53
CA ARG A 70 15.95 37.77 -15.88
C ARG A 70 16.25 39.26 -15.90
N GLY A 71 15.39 40.06 -16.49
CA GLY A 71 15.53 41.53 -16.48
C GLY A 71 15.62 42.05 -15.04
N LEU A 72 14.75 41.59 -14.17
CA LEU A 72 14.72 42.00 -12.79
C LEU A 72 15.99 41.56 -12.02
N LEU A 73 16.43 40.33 -12.18
CA LEU A 73 17.63 39.78 -11.56
C LEU A 73 18.91 40.50 -12.00
N VAL A 74 18.99 40.96 -13.25
CA VAL A 74 20.13 41.72 -13.79
C VAL A 74 20.13 43.14 -13.21
N THR A 75 18.96 43.77 -13.07
CA THR A 75 18.83 45.15 -12.60
C THR A 75 19.09 45.28 -11.10
N GLU A 76 18.58 44.36 -10.31
CA GLU A 76 18.58 44.46 -8.84
C GLU A 76 19.59 43.46 -8.18
N GLY A 77 20.08 42.49 -8.94
CA GLY A 77 20.93 41.41 -8.43
C GLY A 77 22.35 41.39 -8.92
N ALA A 78 22.85 42.49 -9.50
CA ALA A 78 24.18 42.55 -10.16
C ALA A 78 25.38 42.21 -9.24
N ALA A 79 25.22 42.26 -7.92
CA ALA A 79 26.25 41.94 -6.94
C ALA A 79 26.13 40.51 -6.33
N SER A 80 25.01 39.81 -6.48
CA SER A 80 24.72 38.61 -5.68
C SER A 80 25.00 37.26 -6.37
N GLY A 81 25.53 37.23 -7.59
CA GLY A 81 25.78 35.95 -8.27
C GLY A 81 24.52 35.16 -8.70
N THR A 82 23.32 35.65 -8.36
CA THR A 82 22.02 35.02 -8.68
C THR A 82 21.77 35.03 -10.19
N MET A 83 21.56 33.88 -10.78
CA MET A 83 21.38 33.72 -12.24
C MET A 83 20.27 32.76 -12.59
N LEU A 84 19.38 33.21 -13.51
CA LEU A 84 18.37 32.36 -14.12
C LEU A 84 18.81 31.87 -15.49
N LEU A 85 19.26 30.63 -15.56
CA LEU A 85 19.84 30.03 -16.76
C LEU A 85 18.81 29.20 -17.52
N THR A 86 18.94 29.13 -18.84
CA THR A 86 18.23 28.10 -19.63
C THR A 86 19.10 26.86 -19.66
N HIS A 87 18.59 25.75 -19.12
CA HIS A 87 19.28 24.47 -19.12
C HIS A 87 18.29 23.38 -19.54
N ALA A 88 18.56 22.71 -20.67
CA ALA A 88 17.66 21.65 -21.12
C ALA A 88 17.46 20.56 -20.03
N PRO A 89 16.21 20.12 -19.72
CA PRO A 89 14.95 20.40 -20.43
C PRO A 89 14.14 21.61 -19.89
N GLY A 90 14.74 22.55 -19.17
CA GLY A 90 13.99 23.64 -18.52
C GLY A 90 14.85 24.83 -18.12
N TYR A 91 14.72 25.27 -16.91
CA TYR A 91 15.37 26.44 -16.33
C TYR A 91 16.05 26.10 -15.00
N LEU A 92 17.18 26.71 -14.74
CA LEU A 92 17.94 26.60 -13.50
C LEU A 92 18.08 27.99 -12.86
N LEU A 93 17.56 28.14 -11.65
CA LEU A 93 17.80 29.33 -10.84
C LEU A 93 18.94 29.02 -9.88
N ARG A 94 20.09 29.69 -10.08
CA ARG A 94 21.25 29.62 -9.20
C ARG A 94 21.15 30.73 -8.17
N VAL A 95 21.19 30.38 -6.90
CA VAL A 95 21.15 31.31 -5.75
C VAL A 95 22.20 30.87 -4.75
N ASP A 96 22.96 31.82 -4.19
CA ASP A 96 23.91 31.52 -3.14
C ASP A 96 23.20 31.21 -1.80
N GLY A 97 23.84 30.43 -0.93
CA GLY A 97 23.20 29.86 0.27
C GLY A 97 22.64 30.91 1.23
N ASP A 98 23.32 32.07 1.32
CA ASP A 98 22.92 33.16 2.24
C ASP A 98 21.78 34.05 1.67
N ASP A 99 21.47 33.91 0.40
CA ASP A 99 20.49 34.72 -0.30
C ASP A 99 19.06 34.13 -0.28
N LEU A 100 18.84 32.93 0.28
CA LEU A 100 17.52 32.27 0.34
C LEU A 100 17.22 31.76 1.76
N ASP A 101 16.14 32.26 2.35
CA ASP A 101 15.67 31.89 3.70
C ASP A 101 15.43 30.37 3.85
N LEU A 102 15.02 29.67 2.80
CA LEU A 102 14.82 28.20 2.80
C LEU A 102 16.15 27.45 2.98
N ILE A 103 17.24 27.89 2.37
CA ILE A 103 18.55 27.24 2.54
C ILE A 103 19.08 27.49 3.95
N ALA A 104 18.98 28.73 4.43
CA ALA A 104 19.34 29.07 5.81
C ALA A 104 18.53 28.27 6.84
N TYR A 105 17.21 28.15 6.66
CA TYR A 105 16.36 27.31 7.49
C TYR A 105 16.82 25.85 7.53
N ARG A 106 17.05 25.25 6.36
CA ARG A 106 17.50 23.84 6.29
C ARG A 106 18.83 23.63 6.99
N SER A 107 19.79 24.54 6.76
CA SER A 107 21.11 24.47 7.41
C SER A 107 21.02 24.57 8.93
N LEU A 108 20.22 25.52 9.45
CA LEU A 108 20.02 25.70 10.90
C LEU A 108 19.26 24.55 11.52
N ALA A 109 18.24 24.02 10.85
CA ALA A 109 17.48 22.87 11.32
C ALA A 109 18.34 21.59 11.33
N ASP A 110 19.17 21.36 10.31
CA ASP A 110 20.09 20.22 10.26
C ASP A 110 21.16 20.32 11.35
N GLN A 111 21.74 21.52 11.56
CA GLN A 111 22.65 21.78 12.65
C GLN A 111 22.02 21.52 14.03
N GLY A 112 20.80 22.03 14.23
CA GLY A 112 20.07 21.83 15.48
C GLY A 112 19.76 20.35 15.75
N ARG A 113 19.40 19.58 14.74
CA ARG A 113 19.21 18.11 14.87
C ARG A 113 20.52 17.37 15.16
N ALA A 114 21.63 17.77 14.55
CA ALA A 114 22.94 17.19 14.84
C ALA A 114 23.36 17.48 16.29
N ASP A 115 23.16 18.72 16.76
CA ASP A 115 23.44 19.13 18.13
C ASP A 115 22.54 18.41 19.14
N LEU A 116 21.25 18.21 18.81
CA LEU A 116 20.29 17.45 19.60
C LEU A 116 20.77 15.97 19.77
N ALA A 117 21.14 15.33 18.65
CA ALA A 117 21.65 13.97 18.67
C ALA A 117 22.97 13.82 19.43
N ALA A 118 23.78 14.89 19.51
CA ALA A 118 25.02 14.94 20.27
C ALA A 118 24.80 15.29 21.76
N GLY A 119 23.57 15.55 22.21
CA GLY A 119 23.26 16.00 23.58
C GLY A 119 23.67 17.43 23.86
N ALA A 120 23.95 18.23 22.84
CA ALA A 120 24.33 19.63 22.97
C ALA A 120 23.09 20.54 23.00
N TRP A 121 22.24 20.35 24.01
CA TRP A 121 20.89 20.92 24.13
C TRP A 121 20.85 22.44 23.96
N GLU A 122 21.80 23.16 24.52
CA GLU A 122 21.91 24.65 24.44
C GLU A 122 22.13 25.09 22.97
N SER A 123 23.03 24.41 22.24
CA SER A 123 23.34 24.72 20.84
C SER A 123 22.15 24.33 19.96
N ALA A 124 21.56 23.14 20.21
CA ALA A 124 20.39 22.66 19.52
C ALA A 124 19.23 23.66 19.61
N ALA A 125 18.83 24.05 20.83
CA ALA A 125 17.75 25.00 21.05
C ALA A 125 17.99 26.34 20.32
N ARG A 126 19.21 26.83 20.33
CA ARG A 126 19.58 28.09 19.67
C ARG A 126 19.45 28.00 18.15
N SER A 127 19.98 26.94 17.56
CA SER A 127 19.93 26.72 16.11
C SER A 127 18.49 26.48 15.63
N LEU A 128 17.71 25.66 16.36
CA LEU A 128 16.32 25.36 16.02
C LEU A 128 15.41 26.58 16.17
N ARG A 129 15.62 27.41 17.22
CA ARG A 129 14.89 28.68 17.40
C ARG A 129 15.19 29.63 16.23
N ALA A 130 16.47 29.81 15.89
CA ALA A 130 16.86 30.63 14.75
C ALA A 130 16.28 30.14 13.43
N ALA A 131 16.19 28.81 13.24
CA ALA A 131 15.54 28.23 12.07
C ALA A 131 14.03 28.59 12.00
N LEU A 132 13.31 28.48 13.12
CA LEU A 132 11.88 28.81 13.19
C LEU A 132 11.60 30.32 13.08
N ASP A 133 12.51 31.18 13.54
CA ASP A 133 12.39 32.62 13.40
C ASP A 133 12.44 33.13 11.96
N LEU A 134 12.95 32.32 11.02
CA LEU A 134 12.88 32.62 9.58
C LEU A 134 11.45 32.52 9.01
N TRP A 135 10.54 31.83 9.70
CA TRP A 135 9.17 31.65 9.24
C TRP A 135 8.31 32.86 9.60
N ARG A 136 7.76 33.51 8.56
CA ARG A 136 6.87 34.67 8.64
C ARG A 136 5.40 34.32 8.45
N GLY A 137 5.10 33.00 8.31
CA GLY A 137 3.78 32.44 8.03
C GLY A 137 3.88 31.13 7.27
N PRO A 138 2.78 30.62 6.70
CA PRO A 138 2.83 29.48 5.80
C PRO A 138 3.70 29.79 4.56
N ALA A 139 4.50 28.81 4.13
CA ALA A 139 5.38 29.00 2.97
C ALA A 139 4.60 29.40 1.72
N LEU A 140 5.04 30.46 1.05
CA LEU A 140 4.41 31.02 -0.16
C LEU A 140 2.89 31.22 -0.01
N ALA A 141 2.44 31.69 1.14
CA ALA A 141 1.02 31.82 1.50
C ALA A 141 0.21 32.58 0.44
N ASP A 142 0.76 33.63 -0.11
CA ASP A 142 0.14 34.45 -1.15
C ASP A 142 -0.04 33.69 -2.49
N LEU A 143 0.81 32.72 -2.78
CA LEU A 143 0.68 31.87 -3.96
C LEU A 143 -0.29 30.71 -3.68
N ALA A 144 -0.29 30.17 -2.47
CA ALA A 144 -1.25 29.15 -2.05
C ALA A 144 -2.69 29.69 -2.09
N GLU A 145 -2.93 30.90 -1.60
CA GLU A 145 -4.22 31.60 -1.71
C GLU A 145 -4.60 31.91 -3.17
N ALA A 146 -3.61 32.11 -4.03
CA ALA A 146 -3.82 32.28 -5.48
C ALA A 146 -4.00 30.95 -6.25
N GLY A 147 -4.15 29.81 -5.53
CA GLY A 147 -4.44 28.50 -6.11
C GLY A 147 -3.20 27.62 -6.43
N ALA A 148 -2.02 27.94 -5.90
CA ALA A 148 -0.84 27.10 -6.05
C ALA A 148 -0.90 25.94 -5.04
N HIS A 149 -1.21 24.72 -5.52
CA HIS A 149 -1.24 23.50 -4.69
C HIS A 149 -0.03 22.61 -5.01
N TRP A 150 1.14 23.02 -4.50
CA TRP A 150 2.39 22.29 -4.74
C TRP A 150 2.68 21.31 -3.59
N PRO A 151 3.08 20.04 -3.87
CA PRO A 151 3.43 19.05 -2.85
C PRO A 151 4.54 19.53 -1.91
N GLU A 152 5.44 20.39 -2.41
CA GLU A 152 6.57 20.98 -1.68
C GLU A 152 6.10 21.84 -0.50
N LEU A 153 4.96 22.55 -0.64
CA LEU A 153 4.39 23.35 0.45
C LEU A 153 3.97 22.48 1.65
N GLY A 154 3.34 21.33 1.36
CA GLY A 154 3.01 20.35 2.40
C GLY A 154 4.26 19.73 3.05
N ALA A 155 5.31 19.49 2.27
CA ALA A 155 6.58 18.99 2.79
C ALA A 155 7.25 20.02 3.71
N LEU A 156 7.22 21.32 3.35
CA LEU A 156 7.75 22.41 4.18
C LEU A 156 6.95 22.59 5.47
N ALA A 157 5.63 22.47 5.42
CA ALA A 157 4.79 22.53 6.62
C ALA A 157 5.17 21.41 7.60
N ARG A 158 5.30 20.17 7.12
CA ARG A 158 5.76 19.04 7.96
C ARG A 158 7.18 19.24 8.51
N ALA A 159 8.10 19.79 7.70
CA ALA A 159 9.45 20.10 8.16
C ALA A 159 9.45 21.13 9.28
N ARG A 160 8.58 22.16 9.21
CA ARG A 160 8.39 23.16 10.27
C ARG A 160 7.88 22.50 11.55
N SER A 161 6.84 21.65 11.48
CA SER A 161 6.31 20.94 12.67
C SER A 161 7.39 20.05 13.30
N ALA A 162 8.16 19.30 12.50
CA ALA A 162 9.26 18.48 13.02
C ALA A 162 10.36 19.34 13.71
N THR A 163 10.70 20.50 13.14
CA THR A 163 11.68 21.43 13.77
C THR A 163 11.15 22.01 15.07
N THR A 164 9.85 22.26 15.17
CA THR A 164 9.18 22.71 16.40
C THR A 164 9.22 21.63 17.49
N GLU A 165 8.96 20.39 17.13
CA GLU A 165 9.08 19.23 18.03
C GLU A 165 10.52 19.06 18.54
N ASP A 166 11.50 19.17 17.65
CA ASP A 166 12.93 19.10 18.01
C ASP A 166 13.35 20.24 18.96
N LEU A 167 12.82 21.46 18.76
CA LEU A 167 13.05 22.60 19.65
C LEU A 167 12.50 22.33 21.05
N PHE A 168 11.27 21.85 21.17
CA PHE A 168 10.68 21.54 22.47
C PHE A 168 11.44 20.43 23.20
N GLU A 169 11.93 19.43 22.46
CA GLU A 169 12.79 18.41 23.05
C GLU A 169 14.07 19.00 23.64
N ALA A 170 14.75 19.89 22.90
CA ALA A 170 15.94 20.57 23.39
C ALA A 170 15.66 21.44 24.62
N GLU A 171 14.57 22.22 24.63
CA GLU A 171 14.22 23.10 25.75
C GLU A 171 13.79 22.32 27.01
N LEU A 172 13.05 21.22 26.84
CA LEU A 172 12.70 20.32 27.93
C LEU A 172 13.95 19.64 28.53
N ALA A 173 14.91 19.23 27.68
CA ALA A 173 16.19 18.68 28.13
C ALA A 173 17.03 19.69 28.92
N ARG A 174 16.94 20.98 28.59
CA ARG A 174 17.58 22.09 29.33
C ARG A 174 16.90 22.43 30.64
N GLY A 175 15.74 21.87 30.93
CA GLY A 175 14.94 22.21 32.11
C GLY A 175 14.05 23.44 31.95
N HIS A 176 13.92 24.02 30.75
CA HIS A 176 13.11 25.22 30.46
C HIS A 176 11.63 24.87 30.24
N HIS A 177 11.13 23.87 30.96
CA HIS A 177 9.76 23.40 30.82
C HIS A 177 8.70 24.46 31.12
N HIS A 178 8.93 25.39 32.04
CA HIS A 178 8.02 26.50 32.33
C HIS A 178 7.88 27.47 31.15
N ASP A 179 8.96 27.75 30.44
CA ASP A 179 9.02 28.75 29.37
C ASP A 179 8.29 28.28 28.10
N VAL A 180 8.34 26.95 27.80
CA VAL A 180 7.74 26.39 26.61
C VAL A 180 6.32 25.82 26.79
N LEU A 181 5.85 25.73 28.05
CA LEU A 181 4.61 25.05 28.38
C LEU A 181 3.38 25.69 27.70
N GLN A 182 3.29 27.03 27.72
CA GLN A 182 2.17 27.74 27.11
C GLN A 182 2.12 27.60 25.59
N GLU A 183 3.30 27.58 24.94
CA GLU A 183 3.42 27.37 23.51
C GLU A 183 3.02 25.94 23.15
N LEU A 184 3.51 24.95 23.90
CA LEU A 184 3.13 23.53 23.76
C LEU A 184 1.62 23.30 23.95
N GLU A 185 1.00 23.87 25.00
CA GLU A 185 -0.45 23.76 25.23
C GLU A 185 -1.24 24.31 24.05
N THR A 186 -0.79 25.43 23.46
CA THR A 186 -1.45 26.06 22.31
C THR A 186 -1.35 25.19 21.05
N ILE A 187 -0.16 24.64 20.76
CA ILE A 187 0.08 23.84 19.57
C ILE A 187 -0.64 22.48 19.68
N VAL A 188 -0.56 21.81 20.84
CA VAL A 188 -1.30 20.54 21.07
C VAL A 188 -2.81 20.73 21.01
N ALA A 189 -3.34 21.89 21.40
CA ALA A 189 -4.76 22.19 21.24
C ALA A 189 -5.17 22.32 19.76
N GLY A 190 -4.26 22.80 18.90
CA GLY A 190 -4.48 22.90 17.44
C GLY A 190 -4.21 21.59 16.67
N GLU A 191 -3.31 20.76 17.18
CA GLU A 191 -2.91 19.48 16.57
C GLU A 191 -3.02 18.34 17.60
N PRO A 192 -4.22 17.97 18.05
CA PRO A 192 -4.41 17.01 19.15
C PRO A 192 -3.98 15.58 18.80
N ALA A 193 -3.75 15.28 17.52
CA ALA A 193 -3.32 13.96 17.04
C ALA A 193 -1.78 13.84 16.90
N SER A 194 -0.96 14.76 17.43
CA SER A 194 0.49 14.61 17.46
C SER A 194 0.94 13.92 18.75
N GLU A 195 1.40 12.65 18.64
CA GLU A 195 1.89 11.88 19.80
C GLU A 195 3.14 12.50 20.44
N ARG A 196 4.07 12.98 19.60
CA ARG A 196 5.35 13.53 20.09
C ARG A 196 5.12 14.83 20.86
N LEU A 197 4.30 15.75 20.31
CA LEU A 197 3.94 16.99 21.01
C LEU A 197 3.16 16.70 22.30
N CYS A 198 2.26 15.73 22.29
CA CYS A 198 1.54 15.33 23.51
C CYS A 198 2.49 14.75 24.56
N ALA A 199 3.45 13.90 24.18
CA ALA A 199 4.44 13.35 25.09
C ALA A 199 5.32 14.47 25.71
N GLN A 200 5.72 15.45 24.91
CA GLN A 200 6.47 16.61 25.35
C GLN A 200 5.66 17.49 26.30
N LEU A 201 4.38 17.73 26.01
CA LEU A 201 3.47 18.44 26.88
C LEU A 201 3.28 17.71 28.22
N MET A 202 3.06 16.38 28.19
CA MET A 202 2.91 15.56 29.39
C MET A 202 4.15 15.65 30.28
N LEU A 203 5.34 15.53 29.69
CA LEU A 203 6.62 15.66 30.42
C LEU A 203 6.79 17.07 31.02
N GLY A 204 6.51 18.13 30.24
CA GLY A 204 6.58 19.51 30.70
C GLY A 204 5.62 19.77 31.87
N LEU A 205 4.36 19.35 31.77
CA LEU A 205 3.36 19.45 32.83
C LEU A 205 3.78 18.68 34.08
N TYR A 206 4.26 17.45 33.95
CA TYR A 206 4.71 16.61 35.05
C TYR A 206 5.86 17.28 35.81
N ARG A 207 6.88 17.80 35.12
CA ARG A 207 8.02 18.52 35.70
C ARG A 207 7.63 19.84 36.37
N CYS A 208 6.52 20.44 35.95
CA CYS A 208 5.90 21.59 36.62
C CYS A 208 5.01 21.20 37.81
N GLY A 209 4.95 19.94 38.22
CA GLY A 209 4.10 19.44 39.29
C GLY A 209 2.60 19.31 38.92
N ARG A 210 2.24 19.48 37.64
CA ARG A 210 0.87 19.45 37.13
C ARG A 210 0.53 18.05 36.58
N GLN A 211 0.71 17.02 37.42
CA GLN A 211 0.52 15.63 37.02
C GLN A 211 -0.90 15.35 36.48
N VAL A 212 -1.93 15.91 37.11
CA VAL A 212 -3.33 15.71 36.72
C VAL A 212 -3.55 16.24 35.29
N ASP A 213 -3.00 17.43 35.00
CA ASP A 213 -3.12 18.04 33.68
C ASP A 213 -2.35 17.25 32.61
N ALA A 214 -1.19 16.65 32.98
CA ALA A 214 -0.44 15.76 32.10
C ALA A 214 -1.27 14.54 31.68
N LEU A 215 -1.95 13.89 32.61
CA LEU A 215 -2.83 12.75 32.33
C LEU A 215 -4.11 13.16 31.59
N GLU A 216 -4.58 14.38 31.81
CA GLU A 216 -5.69 14.98 31.04
C GLU A 216 -5.30 15.23 29.58
N ALA A 217 -4.08 15.74 29.34
CA ALA A 217 -3.53 15.88 27.98
C ALA A 217 -3.48 14.53 27.25
N TYR A 218 -3.03 13.47 27.90
CA TYR A 218 -3.08 12.11 27.35
C TYR A 218 -4.49 11.67 27.00
N ARG A 219 -5.48 11.87 27.91
CA ARG A 219 -6.86 11.46 27.63
C ARG A 219 -7.46 12.20 26.44
N ARG A 220 -7.19 13.52 26.33
CA ARG A 220 -7.62 14.33 25.17
C ARG A 220 -7.01 13.83 23.87
N THR A 221 -5.69 13.61 23.85
CA THR A 221 -5.01 13.06 22.67
C THR A 221 -5.53 11.67 22.32
N ARG A 222 -5.71 10.79 23.32
CA ARG A 222 -6.31 9.47 23.09
C ARG A 222 -7.72 9.56 22.49
N SER A 223 -8.53 10.49 22.98
CA SER A 223 -9.87 10.73 22.43
C SER A 223 -9.82 11.26 21.00
N ALA A 224 -8.88 12.17 20.70
CA ALA A 224 -8.67 12.66 19.35
C ALA A 224 -8.19 11.55 18.41
N PHE A 225 -7.22 10.73 18.83
CA PHE A 225 -6.78 9.55 18.06
C PHE A 225 -7.92 8.57 17.80
N ALA A 226 -8.74 8.30 18.83
CA ALA A 226 -9.90 7.43 18.67
C ALA A 226 -10.96 8.04 17.74
N ALA A 227 -11.19 9.35 17.84
CA ALA A 227 -12.20 10.05 17.05
C ALA A 227 -11.76 10.31 15.59
N GLU A 228 -10.51 10.71 15.36
CA GLU A 228 -10.01 11.11 14.04
C GLU A 228 -9.39 9.96 13.27
N LEU A 229 -8.67 9.05 13.95
CA LEU A 229 -7.89 8.00 13.32
C LEU A 229 -8.39 6.58 13.66
N GLY A 230 -9.30 6.44 14.62
CA GLY A 230 -9.76 5.13 15.09
C GLY A 230 -8.66 4.30 15.76
N LEU A 231 -7.57 4.95 16.21
CA LEU A 231 -6.37 4.31 16.75
C LEU A 231 -6.24 4.59 18.24
N GLU A 232 -5.61 3.68 18.96
CA GLU A 232 -5.06 3.96 20.30
C GLU A 232 -3.68 4.60 20.17
N PRO A 233 -3.27 5.47 21.12
CA PRO A 233 -1.94 6.04 21.12
C PRO A 233 -0.83 4.99 21.05
N GLY A 234 0.26 5.34 20.40
CA GLY A 234 1.43 4.50 20.21
C GLY A 234 2.08 4.05 21.52
N ARG A 235 3.03 3.14 21.41
CA ARG A 235 3.71 2.55 22.58
C ARG A 235 4.45 3.60 23.41
N THR A 236 5.08 4.56 22.74
CA THR A 236 5.87 5.64 23.37
C THR A 236 4.98 6.52 24.26
N LEU A 237 3.85 7.01 23.73
CA LEU A 237 2.96 7.88 24.50
C LEU A 237 2.33 7.15 25.71
N ARG A 238 1.97 5.86 25.53
CA ARG A 238 1.51 5.00 26.65
C ARG A 238 2.60 4.71 27.69
N ALA A 239 3.85 4.63 27.26
CA ALA A 239 4.96 4.45 28.18
C ALA A 239 5.21 5.70 29.01
N VAL A 240 5.06 6.90 28.41
CA VAL A 240 5.12 8.18 29.15
C VAL A 240 3.96 8.28 30.15
N GLU A 241 2.74 7.92 29.79
CA GLU A 241 1.61 7.84 30.72
C GLU A 241 1.93 6.96 31.92
N ARG A 242 2.43 5.76 31.67
CA ARG A 242 2.80 4.79 32.73
C ARG A 242 3.92 5.34 33.61
N ALA A 243 4.98 5.90 33.03
CA ALA A 243 6.07 6.49 33.79
C ALA A 243 5.59 7.63 34.71
N ILE A 244 4.63 8.44 34.25
CA ILE A 244 4.01 9.51 35.05
C ILE A 244 3.16 8.92 36.20
N LEU A 245 2.42 7.84 35.97
CA LEU A 245 1.62 7.16 36.99
C LEU A 245 2.50 6.49 38.05
N ASP A 246 3.63 5.90 37.61
CA ASP A 246 4.58 5.19 38.48
C ASP A 246 5.59 6.15 39.16
N HIS A 247 5.54 7.46 38.88
CA HIS A 247 6.51 8.46 39.33
C HIS A 247 7.97 8.05 39.01
N ASP A 248 8.19 7.55 37.78
CA ASP A 248 9.48 7.02 37.37
C ASP A 248 10.56 8.12 37.38
N PRO A 249 11.70 7.93 38.09
CA PRO A 249 12.80 8.90 38.13
C PRO A 249 13.45 9.18 36.75
N VAL A 250 13.20 8.35 35.75
CA VAL A 250 13.59 8.59 34.35
C VAL A 250 13.03 9.91 33.84
N LEU A 251 11.83 10.32 34.28
CA LEU A 251 11.19 11.56 33.84
C LEU A 251 11.95 12.83 34.26
N ASP A 252 12.87 12.75 35.19
CA ASP A 252 13.72 13.87 35.61
C ASP A 252 15.01 14.00 34.77
N GLN A 253 15.30 13.01 33.90
CA GLN A 253 16.49 13.01 33.06
C GLN A 253 16.31 13.91 31.83
N PRO A 254 17.40 14.55 31.34
CA PRO A 254 17.31 15.41 30.14
C PRO A 254 16.72 14.70 28.91
N ASP A 255 17.08 13.44 28.69
CA ASP A 255 16.68 12.59 27.57
C ASP A 255 15.53 11.63 27.92
N ALA A 256 14.70 11.98 28.90
CA ALA A 256 13.61 11.15 29.41
C ALA A 256 12.72 10.52 28.31
N LEU A 257 12.30 11.32 27.32
CA LEU A 257 11.44 10.80 26.24
C LEU A 257 12.16 9.78 25.36
N ALA A 258 13.45 9.96 25.11
CA ALA A 258 14.25 9.02 24.32
C ALA A 258 14.46 7.70 25.09
N ILE A 259 14.69 7.77 26.40
CA ILE A 259 14.85 6.57 27.26
C ILE A 259 13.53 5.81 27.32
N VAL A 260 12.42 6.47 27.64
CA VAL A 260 11.09 5.85 27.72
C VAL A 260 10.67 5.24 26.37
N ALA A 261 10.98 5.91 25.25
CA ALA A 261 10.74 5.36 23.91
C ALA A 261 11.62 4.11 23.64
N GLY A 262 12.90 4.15 24.01
CA GLY A 262 13.83 3.04 23.84
C GLY A 262 13.42 1.80 24.66
N GLU A 263 12.94 1.98 25.87
CA GLU A 263 12.39 0.90 26.70
C GLU A 263 11.08 0.32 26.13
N ALA A 264 10.20 1.16 25.61
CA ALA A 264 8.98 0.75 24.94
C ALA A 264 9.24 -0.06 23.66
N GLU A 265 10.38 0.17 23.00
CA GLU A 265 10.85 -0.56 21.81
C GLU A 265 11.71 -1.79 22.15
N GLY A 266 11.98 -2.04 23.42
CA GLY A 266 12.81 -3.17 23.87
C GLY A 266 14.31 -2.98 23.67
N ARG A 267 14.78 -1.77 23.37
CA ARG A 267 16.20 -1.42 23.34
C ARG A 267 16.66 -1.06 24.76
N ARG A 268 17.59 -1.84 25.31
CA ARG A 268 18.35 -1.39 26.48
C ARG A 268 19.30 -0.28 26.05
N VAL A 269 19.01 0.94 26.40
CA VAL A 269 19.93 2.07 26.26
C VAL A 269 21.02 1.88 27.32
N PRO A 270 22.33 1.79 26.99
CA PRO A 270 23.39 1.77 28.00
C PRO A 270 23.39 3.12 28.69
N ALA A 271 23.25 3.13 30.02
CA ALA A 271 23.35 4.34 30.83
C ALA A 271 24.71 4.98 30.60
N ILE A 272 24.73 6.19 30.05
CA ILE A 272 25.95 7.00 29.91
C ILE A 272 26.20 7.62 31.30
N GLY A 273 26.89 6.87 32.16
CA GLY A 273 27.39 7.39 33.42
C GLY A 273 28.62 8.23 33.23
N GLY A 274 28.45 9.54 33.40
CA GLY A 274 29.56 10.51 33.42
C GLY A 274 30.49 10.25 34.60
N ALA A 275 31.73 9.96 34.27
CA ALA A 275 32.82 9.85 35.25
C ALA A 275 33.35 11.24 35.62
N VAL A 276 33.12 11.67 36.84
CA VAL A 276 33.97 12.67 37.50
C VAL A 276 34.60 12.00 38.72
N GLY A 277 35.95 11.94 38.71
CA GLY A 277 36.74 11.21 39.67
C GLY A 277 36.91 11.91 41.02
N ALA A 278 37.04 11.12 42.06
CA ALA A 278 37.87 11.39 43.18
C ALA A 278 38.31 10.08 43.87
N ARG A 279 39.61 9.84 43.84
CA ARG A 279 40.31 8.79 44.62
C ARG A 279 40.20 9.09 46.11
N VAL A 280 39.83 8.13 46.93
CA VAL A 280 40.45 7.90 48.24
C VAL A 280 40.40 6.41 48.54
N GLN A 281 41.50 5.93 49.10
CA GLN A 281 41.85 4.53 49.42
C GLN A 281 41.27 4.07 50.76
N SER A 282 41.11 2.79 50.83
CA SER A 282 41.55 1.80 51.77
C SER A 282 40.59 1.28 52.85
N SER A 283 40.59 0.01 52.84
CA SER A 283 40.76 -1.02 53.89
C SER A 283 39.52 -1.63 54.57
N ALA A 284 39.38 -2.92 54.25
CA ALA A 284 39.25 -4.08 55.14
C ALA A 284 38.15 -4.17 56.21
N GLY A 285 37.42 -5.30 56.17
CA GLY A 285 36.86 -5.89 57.36
C GLY A 285 35.51 -6.59 57.20
N VAL A 286 35.53 -7.90 56.97
CA VAL A 286 34.48 -8.89 57.24
C VAL A 286 34.57 -9.26 58.75
N PRO A 287 33.56 -9.80 59.48
CA PRO A 287 32.38 -10.58 59.09
C PRO A 287 31.07 -10.46 59.95
N ALA A 288 30.03 -11.03 59.40
CA ALA A 288 29.03 -11.97 59.92
C ALA A 288 28.10 -11.69 61.13
N ARG A 289 26.91 -12.15 60.85
CA ARG A 289 25.88 -12.80 61.72
C ARG A 289 24.78 -11.94 62.35
N GLY A 290 23.58 -12.34 61.99
CA GLY A 290 22.59 -12.89 62.89
C GLY A 290 21.34 -12.08 63.09
N GLY A 291 20.20 -12.70 62.85
CA GLY A 291 19.00 -12.45 63.67
C GLY A 291 17.68 -12.27 62.96
N VAL A 292 17.01 -13.38 62.94
CA VAL A 292 15.60 -13.56 62.62
C VAL A 292 14.68 -12.79 63.58
N ALA A 293 13.64 -12.16 63.09
CA ALA A 293 12.37 -12.00 63.80
C ALA A 293 11.19 -11.84 62.85
N THR A 294 10.39 -12.89 62.83
CA THR A 294 9.05 -13.02 62.29
C THR A 294 8.05 -12.17 63.07
N LEU A 295 7.12 -11.51 62.41
CA LEU A 295 5.81 -11.17 62.97
C LEU A 295 4.75 -11.21 61.87
N ALA A 296 3.70 -12.00 62.17
CA ALA A 296 2.59 -12.35 61.32
C ALA A 296 1.46 -11.30 61.39
N PRO A 297 0.47 -11.38 60.48
CA PRO A 297 -0.55 -10.32 60.22
C PRO A 297 -1.80 -10.55 61.05
N PRO A 298 -2.71 -9.57 61.21
CA PRO A 298 -4.06 -9.77 61.67
C PRO A 298 -5.05 -9.84 60.50
N ALA A 299 -5.98 -10.75 60.67
CA ALA A 299 -7.06 -11.16 59.81
C ALA A 299 -8.31 -10.23 59.85
N PRO A 300 -9.35 -10.48 59.00
CA PRO A 300 -10.24 -9.47 58.39
C PRO A 300 -11.50 -9.19 59.14
N LEU A 301 -12.14 -8.05 58.81
CA LEU A 301 -13.49 -7.72 59.27
C LEU A 301 -14.54 -7.74 58.16
N HIS A 302 -15.67 -8.34 58.48
CA HIS A 302 -16.78 -8.70 57.64
C HIS A 302 -17.58 -7.55 57.04
N THR A 303 -18.09 -7.81 55.82
CA THR A 303 -19.22 -7.17 55.10
C THR A 303 -20.55 -7.25 55.81
N PRO A 304 -21.53 -6.43 55.45
CA PRO A 304 -22.75 -7.04 54.93
C PRO A 304 -23.30 -6.43 53.64
N ALA A 305 -23.99 -7.27 52.87
CA ALA A 305 -24.68 -7.00 51.62
C ALA A 305 -25.99 -6.23 51.81
N PRO A 306 -26.46 -5.47 50.81
CA PRO A 306 -27.78 -4.90 50.76
C PRO A 306 -28.78 -5.71 49.92
N PRO A 307 -30.06 -5.48 50.11
CA PRO A 307 -31.13 -6.38 49.62
C PRO A 307 -31.65 -5.99 48.22
N VAL A 308 -32.21 -7.03 47.61
CA VAL A 308 -32.97 -7.01 46.36
C VAL A 308 -34.31 -6.30 46.54
N LEU A 309 -34.75 -5.47 45.63
CA LEU A 309 -36.12 -5.07 45.46
C LEU A 309 -36.57 -5.11 44.00
N ALA A 310 -37.71 -5.68 43.81
CA ALA A 310 -38.36 -6.08 42.58
C ALA A 310 -39.09 -4.92 41.87
N THR A 311 -39.28 -5.13 40.57
CA THR A 311 -40.09 -4.41 39.56
C THR A 311 -41.47 -3.98 40.01
N PRO A 312 -42.08 -3.01 39.28
CA PRO A 312 -43.13 -3.42 38.38
C PRO A 312 -43.15 -2.79 36.98
N LEU A 313 -43.78 -3.53 36.08
CA LEU A 313 -44.18 -3.14 34.73
C LEU A 313 -45.02 -1.87 34.70
N ALA A 314 -44.78 -1.05 33.65
CA ALA A 314 -45.84 -0.18 33.12
C ALA A 314 -45.69 -0.02 31.59
N THR A 315 -46.77 -0.22 30.96
CA THR A 315 -47.23 -0.19 29.57
C THR A 315 -46.77 0.97 28.70
N ALA A 316 -46.59 0.65 27.43
CA ALA A 316 -46.32 1.50 26.29
C ALA A 316 -47.44 2.53 25.98
N PRO A 317 -47.11 3.55 25.18
CA PRO A 317 -47.76 3.57 23.88
C PRO A 317 -46.81 3.77 22.67
N ALA A 318 -47.28 3.26 21.56
CA ALA A 318 -46.68 3.22 20.27
C ALA A 318 -46.55 4.62 19.61
N SER A 319 -45.36 4.88 19.03
CA SER A 319 -45.24 5.70 17.84
C SER A 319 -44.09 5.11 16.97
N ALA A 320 -44.49 4.63 15.82
CA ALA A 320 -43.60 3.97 14.88
C ALA A 320 -42.73 5.00 14.16
N ASP A 321 -41.41 4.88 14.33
CA ASP A 321 -40.41 5.51 13.51
C ASP A 321 -39.81 4.41 12.60
N PRO A 322 -39.86 4.52 11.25
CA PRO A 322 -39.56 3.39 10.34
C PRO A 322 -38.08 3.22 10.00
N PHE A 323 -37.16 3.71 10.80
CA PHE A 323 -35.72 3.58 10.53
C PHE A 323 -34.91 2.94 11.66
N VAL A 324 -35.31 1.74 12.10
CA VAL A 324 -34.39 0.85 12.84
C VAL A 324 -33.85 -0.17 11.86
N ARG A 325 -32.60 0.03 11.42
CA ARG A 325 -31.85 -0.96 10.63
C ARG A 325 -31.57 -2.20 11.48
N PRO A 326 -31.72 -3.44 10.96
CA PRO A 326 -31.40 -4.63 11.70
C PRO A 326 -29.88 -4.70 11.96
N GLN A 327 -29.50 -4.75 13.22
CA GLN A 327 -28.16 -5.12 13.64
C GLN A 327 -27.91 -6.58 13.26
N SER A 328 -26.88 -6.83 12.44
CA SER A 328 -26.48 -8.18 12.09
C SER A 328 -25.79 -8.82 13.29
N LEU A 329 -26.53 -9.72 13.96
CA LEU A 329 -26.02 -10.54 15.05
C LEU A 329 -25.33 -11.78 14.49
N LEU A 330 -24.04 -11.93 14.73
CA LEU A 330 -23.32 -13.19 14.55
C LEU A 330 -23.33 -13.96 15.88
N LEU A 331 -23.80 -15.20 15.85
CA LEU A 331 -23.81 -16.10 17.01
C LEU A 331 -22.64 -17.10 16.91
N LEU A 332 -21.76 -17.13 17.90
CA LEU A 332 -20.74 -18.16 18.05
C LEU A 332 -20.98 -18.90 19.38
N GLY A 333 -21.29 -20.20 19.31
CA GLY A 333 -21.49 -21.02 20.50
C GLY A 333 -22.68 -20.57 21.39
N GLY A 334 -23.73 -20.01 20.76
CA GLY A 334 -24.94 -19.58 21.49
C GLY A 334 -24.88 -18.16 22.10
N GLN A 335 -23.78 -17.44 21.92
CA GLN A 335 -23.65 -16.03 22.33
C GLN A 335 -23.70 -15.07 21.14
N PRO A 336 -24.39 -13.92 21.23
CA PRO A 336 -24.45 -12.94 20.15
C PRO A 336 -23.11 -12.21 19.99
N LEU A 337 -22.57 -12.26 18.77
CA LEU A 337 -21.41 -11.46 18.35
C LEU A 337 -21.95 -10.08 17.92
N VAL A 338 -21.95 -9.13 18.83
CA VAL A 338 -22.38 -7.76 18.53
C VAL A 338 -21.20 -6.98 18.00
N MET A 339 -21.22 -6.67 16.71
CA MET A 339 -20.28 -5.74 16.10
C MET A 339 -20.74 -4.31 16.42
N HIS A 340 -20.20 -3.70 17.45
CA HIS A 340 -20.45 -2.29 17.72
C HIS A 340 -19.66 -1.41 16.75
N SER A 341 -20.37 -0.71 15.89
CA SER A 341 -19.87 0.49 15.22
C SER A 341 -20.55 1.67 15.90
N GLU A 342 -19.83 2.38 16.75
CA GLU A 342 -20.24 3.73 17.14
C GLU A 342 -20.09 4.64 15.93
N THR A 343 -21.21 5.15 15.46
CA THR A 343 -21.31 6.02 14.29
C THR A 343 -20.75 7.41 14.63
N ALA A 344 -19.51 7.66 14.21
CA ALA A 344 -19.08 9.04 13.94
C ALA A 344 -19.94 9.59 12.80
N GLY A 345 -20.39 10.84 12.90
CA GLY A 345 -21.36 11.49 12.00
C GLY A 345 -20.87 11.82 10.56
N GLY A 346 -20.03 10.97 9.96
CA GLY A 346 -19.61 11.07 8.56
C GLY A 346 -20.58 10.30 7.65
N ALA A 347 -20.74 10.76 6.40
CA ALA A 347 -21.51 10.06 5.38
C ALA A 347 -20.98 8.65 5.17
N LEU A 348 -21.78 7.63 5.43
CA LEU A 348 -21.46 6.23 5.20
C LEU A 348 -21.75 5.84 3.76
N THR A 349 -20.78 5.24 3.06
CA THR A 349 -20.97 4.68 1.73
C THR A 349 -21.12 3.17 1.80
N GLU A 350 -22.22 2.67 1.21
CA GLU A 350 -22.41 1.24 1.02
C GLU A 350 -21.85 0.81 -0.33
N GLN A 351 -20.99 -0.21 -0.31
CA GLN A 351 -20.45 -0.81 -1.52
C GLN A 351 -20.67 -2.31 -1.50
N ARG A 352 -21.16 -2.86 -2.61
CA ARG A 352 -21.20 -4.31 -2.78
C ARG A 352 -19.84 -4.77 -3.30
N LYS A 353 -19.18 -5.67 -2.53
CA LYS A 353 -17.85 -6.20 -2.87
C LYS A 353 -17.84 -7.71 -2.72
N GLN A 354 -16.93 -8.35 -3.43
CA GLN A 354 -16.53 -9.72 -3.12
C GLN A 354 -15.31 -9.68 -2.22
N LEU A 355 -15.36 -10.38 -1.09
CA LEU A 355 -14.22 -10.48 -0.17
C LEU A 355 -14.05 -11.91 0.35
N SER A 356 -12.87 -12.17 0.92
CA SER A 356 -12.59 -13.41 1.65
C SER A 356 -12.45 -13.11 3.13
N MET A 357 -13.19 -13.87 3.95
CA MET A 357 -13.12 -13.81 5.41
C MET A 357 -12.37 -15.03 5.93
N LEU A 358 -11.42 -14.78 6.82
CA LEU A 358 -10.65 -15.81 7.52
C LEU A 358 -10.99 -15.75 9.01
N LEU A 359 -11.38 -16.89 9.59
CA LEU A 359 -11.57 -17.05 11.02
C LEU A 359 -10.53 -18.01 11.58
N VAL A 360 -9.91 -17.62 12.68
CA VAL A 360 -8.96 -18.46 13.43
C VAL A 360 -9.48 -18.62 14.84
N ARG A 361 -9.77 -19.87 15.26
CA ARG A 361 -10.12 -20.19 16.64
C ARG A 361 -8.90 -20.80 17.32
N THR A 362 -8.41 -20.13 18.37
CA THR A 362 -7.38 -20.64 19.27
C THR A 362 -8.04 -21.12 20.54
N ALA A 363 -7.96 -22.42 20.85
CA ALA A 363 -8.47 -22.95 22.12
C ALA A 363 -7.31 -23.05 23.11
N LEU A 364 -7.35 -22.25 24.17
CA LEU A 364 -6.44 -22.40 25.29
C LEU A 364 -6.87 -23.66 26.07
N GLY A 365 -5.99 -24.67 26.15
CA GLY A 365 -6.29 -25.95 26.78
C GLY A 365 -6.61 -25.79 28.28
N LYS A 366 -7.46 -26.67 28.81
CA LYS A 366 -7.85 -26.74 30.24
C LYS A 366 -6.65 -27.02 31.21
N GLY A 367 -5.43 -27.04 30.72
CA GLY A 367 -4.22 -27.33 31.48
C GLY A 367 -3.37 -26.10 31.89
N LEU A 368 -3.78 -24.90 31.52
CA LEU A 368 -3.22 -23.67 32.13
C LEU A 368 -3.95 -23.50 33.46
N GLY A 369 -3.28 -23.78 34.54
CA GLY A 369 -3.83 -23.73 35.89
C GLY A 369 -4.40 -22.36 36.23
N GLY A 370 -5.65 -22.16 35.94
CA GLY A 370 -6.59 -21.24 36.56
C GLY A 370 -6.29 -19.73 36.57
N ASP A 371 -5.13 -19.26 36.13
CA ASP A 371 -4.81 -17.83 36.15
C ASP A 371 -5.33 -17.12 34.89
N PRO A 372 -6.30 -16.19 35.04
CA PRO A 372 -6.83 -15.41 33.93
C PRO A 372 -5.78 -14.52 33.24
N GLU A 373 -4.75 -14.08 33.96
CA GLU A 373 -3.70 -13.20 33.43
C GLU A 373 -2.79 -13.95 32.47
N ASP A 374 -2.38 -15.18 32.83
CA ASP A 374 -1.58 -16.03 31.92
C ASP A 374 -2.36 -16.41 30.65
N ALA A 375 -3.66 -16.67 30.80
CA ALA A 375 -4.54 -16.94 29.66
C ALA A 375 -4.69 -15.69 28.75
N ALA A 376 -4.81 -14.51 29.35
CA ALA A 376 -4.90 -13.24 28.60
C ALA A 376 -3.58 -12.91 27.87
N ARG A 377 -2.44 -13.08 28.55
CA ARG A 377 -1.10 -12.88 27.95
C ARG A 377 -0.88 -13.78 26.75
N LEU A 378 -1.12 -15.09 26.90
CA LEU A 378 -0.96 -16.05 25.81
C LEU A 378 -1.92 -15.78 24.64
N SER A 379 -3.19 -15.41 24.95
CA SER A 379 -4.16 -15.00 23.93
C SER A 379 -3.67 -13.78 23.16
N GLY A 380 -3.06 -12.80 23.84
CA GLY A 380 -2.44 -11.62 23.22
C GLY A 380 -1.28 -11.98 22.28
N GLU A 381 -0.36 -12.84 22.74
CA GLU A 381 0.77 -13.30 21.92
C GLU A 381 0.32 -14.04 20.66
N LEU A 382 -0.68 -14.92 20.79
CA LEU A 382 -1.27 -15.63 19.65
C LEU A 382 -1.98 -14.67 18.69
N ALA A 383 -2.70 -13.67 19.21
CA ALA A 383 -3.37 -12.67 18.37
C ALA A 383 -2.36 -11.81 17.58
N VAL A 384 -1.22 -11.45 18.18
CA VAL A 384 -0.12 -10.76 17.48
C VAL A 384 0.46 -11.64 16.37
N ALA A 385 0.73 -12.92 16.65
CA ALA A 385 1.25 -13.84 15.66
C ALA A 385 0.29 -14.05 14.47
N ILE A 386 -1.02 -14.13 14.76
CA ILE A 386 -2.05 -14.22 13.72
C ILE A 386 -2.10 -12.93 12.90
N ARG A 387 -2.06 -11.76 13.56
CA ARG A 387 -2.07 -10.45 12.89
C ARG A 387 -0.90 -10.31 11.91
N GLU A 388 0.31 -10.62 12.36
CA GLU A 388 1.50 -10.55 11.51
C GLU A 388 1.39 -11.42 10.26
N GLU A 389 0.84 -12.65 10.38
CA GLU A 389 0.64 -13.53 9.23
C GLU A 389 -0.46 -13.01 8.30
N VAL A 390 -1.56 -12.49 8.84
CA VAL A 390 -2.64 -11.89 8.05
C VAL A 390 -2.12 -10.68 7.26
N GLU A 391 -1.42 -9.76 7.93
CA GLU A 391 -0.87 -8.55 7.32
C GLU A 391 0.22 -8.88 6.29
N ARG A 392 1.09 -9.86 6.56
CA ARG A 392 2.08 -10.37 5.60
C ARG A 392 1.44 -10.84 4.30
N HIS A 393 0.24 -11.41 4.37
CA HIS A 393 -0.52 -11.85 3.19
C HIS A 393 -1.49 -10.77 2.68
N GLY A 394 -1.38 -9.52 3.15
CA GLY A 394 -2.18 -8.37 2.70
C GLY A 394 -3.64 -8.43 3.12
N GLY A 395 -3.96 -9.11 4.21
CA GLY A 395 -5.25 -9.08 4.88
C GLY A 395 -5.28 -8.01 5.98
N THR A 396 -6.47 -7.74 6.50
CA THR A 396 -6.69 -6.82 7.63
C THR A 396 -7.37 -7.56 8.76
N VAL A 397 -6.78 -7.59 9.95
CA VAL A 397 -7.44 -8.11 11.16
C VAL A 397 -8.48 -7.10 11.61
N SER A 398 -9.74 -7.47 11.51
CA SER A 398 -10.88 -6.60 11.83
C SER A 398 -11.38 -6.77 13.26
N GLY A 399 -10.95 -7.82 13.98
CA GLY A 399 -11.28 -7.96 15.40
C GLY A 399 -10.83 -9.28 16.01
N VAL A 400 -10.83 -9.28 17.34
CA VAL A 400 -10.58 -10.46 18.18
C VAL A 400 -11.72 -10.55 19.17
N LEU A 401 -12.40 -11.70 19.22
CA LEU A 401 -13.48 -11.95 20.15
C LEU A 401 -13.20 -13.24 20.93
N GLY A 402 -12.72 -13.09 22.15
CA GLY A 402 -12.29 -14.23 22.96
C GLY A 402 -11.24 -15.05 22.20
N PRO A 403 -11.46 -16.37 22.00
CA PRO A 403 -10.51 -17.24 21.31
C PRO A 403 -10.59 -17.15 19.77
N VAL A 404 -11.39 -16.25 19.21
CA VAL A 404 -11.61 -16.15 17.77
C VAL A 404 -11.07 -14.84 17.24
N THR A 405 -10.15 -14.92 16.30
CA THR A 405 -9.65 -13.78 15.50
C THR A 405 -10.29 -13.85 14.13
N TYR A 406 -10.78 -12.71 13.62
CA TYR A 406 -11.28 -12.62 12.26
C TYR A 406 -10.54 -11.57 11.46
N ALA A 407 -10.29 -11.93 10.20
CA ALA A 407 -9.56 -11.11 9.26
C ALA A 407 -10.28 -11.09 7.90
N LEU A 408 -10.10 -10.00 7.19
CA LEU A 408 -10.74 -9.73 5.91
C LEU A 408 -9.69 -9.46 4.82
N PHE A 409 -9.91 -10.03 3.63
CA PHE A 409 -9.12 -9.80 2.44
C PHE A 409 -10.02 -9.20 1.35
N GLY A 410 -9.61 -8.09 0.74
CA GLY A 410 -10.41 -7.40 -0.27
C GLY A 410 -11.33 -6.30 0.26
N VAL A 411 -11.25 -5.91 1.53
CA VAL A 411 -12.09 -4.86 2.13
C VAL A 411 -11.72 -3.48 1.65
N VAL A 412 -10.46 -3.09 1.84
CA VAL A 412 -9.95 -1.76 1.44
C VAL A 412 -9.88 -1.69 -0.08
N ARG A 413 -9.31 -2.72 -0.68
CA ARG A 413 -9.18 -2.87 -2.13
C ARG A 413 -9.35 -4.34 -2.51
N THR A 414 -10.27 -4.63 -3.40
CA THR A 414 -10.47 -5.97 -3.93
C THR A 414 -9.29 -6.38 -4.80
N GLY A 415 -8.67 -7.53 -4.50
CA GLY A 415 -7.59 -8.14 -5.27
C GLY A 415 -8.08 -9.34 -6.09
N GLU A 416 -7.41 -9.62 -7.19
CA GLU A 416 -7.66 -10.83 -7.98
C GLU A 416 -7.28 -12.11 -7.22
N ASP A 417 -6.42 -11.96 -6.22
CA ASP A 417 -5.80 -13.03 -5.43
C ASP A 417 -6.26 -13.05 -3.95
N ASP A 418 -7.36 -12.38 -3.61
CA ASP A 418 -7.86 -12.30 -2.22
C ASP A 418 -8.12 -13.70 -1.62
N ALA A 419 -8.76 -14.60 -2.36
CA ALA A 419 -9.01 -15.97 -1.90
C ALA A 419 -7.72 -16.79 -1.75
N PRO A 420 -6.80 -16.85 -2.72
CA PRO A 420 -5.48 -17.46 -2.52
C PRO A 420 -4.69 -16.91 -1.34
N ARG A 421 -4.68 -15.59 -1.14
CA ARG A 421 -3.97 -14.93 -0.02
C ARG A 421 -4.56 -15.32 1.33
N ALA A 422 -5.87 -15.33 1.44
CA ALA A 422 -6.56 -15.77 2.65
C ALA A 422 -6.24 -17.23 3.01
N VAL A 423 -6.18 -18.12 2.02
CA VAL A 423 -5.82 -19.54 2.21
C VAL A 423 -4.35 -19.67 2.62
N ARG A 424 -3.43 -18.98 1.95
CA ARG A 424 -1.99 -18.98 2.30
C ARG A 424 -1.77 -18.46 3.72
N ALA A 425 -2.44 -17.37 4.09
CA ALA A 425 -2.42 -16.85 5.46
C ALA A 425 -2.91 -17.90 6.48
N GLY A 426 -4.00 -18.58 6.17
CA GLY A 426 -4.53 -19.63 7.03
C GLY A 426 -3.58 -20.80 7.24
N LEU A 427 -2.90 -21.25 6.18
CA LEU A 427 -1.87 -22.31 6.26
C LEU A 427 -0.65 -21.84 7.06
N ALA A 428 -0.14 -20.63 6.78
CA ALA A 428 1.00 -20.05 7.50
C ALA A 428 0.71 -19.85 8.99
N ILE A 429 -0.50 -19.39 9.34
CA ILE A 429 -0.94 -19.28 10.74
C ILE A 429 -0.91 -20.64 11.44
N LEU A 430 -1.45 -21.69 10.81
CA LEU A 430 -1.41 -23.03 11.40
C LEU A 430 0.00 -23.53 11.63
N ASP A 431 0.91 -23.34 10.67
CA ASP A 431 2.31 -23.76 10.79
C ASP A 431 3.04 -22.96 11.89
N ARG A 432 2.83 -21.66 11.96
CA ARG A 432 3.40 -20.81 13.01
C ARG A 432 2.88 -21.17 14.41
N LEU A 433 1.59 -21.39 14.54
CA LEU A 433 0.98 -21.78 15.83
C LEU A 433 1.40 -23.19 16.28
N ARG A 434 1.68 -24.11 15.35
CA ARG A 434 2.29 -25.42 15.66
C ARG A 434 3.70 -25.29 16.22
N GLN A 435 4.51 -24.34 15.69
CA GLN A 435 5.86 -24.07 16.18
C GLN A 435 5.84 -23.49 17.60
N TYR A 436 4.91 -22.61 17.90
CA TYR A 436 4.68 -22.10 19.27
C TYR A 436 4.34 -23.24 20.25
N GLY A 437 3.60 -24.24 19.81
CA GLY A 437 3.24 -25.42 20.62
C GLY A 437 4.36 -26.46 20.81
N ALA A 438 5.39 -26.46 19.97
CA ALA A 438 6.50 -27.43 20.04
C ALA A 438 7.64 -26.98 20.94
N GLY A 439 7.82 -25.68 21.16
CA GLY A 439 8.91 -25.11 21.96
C GLY A 439 8.47 -24.24 23.14
N GLY A 440 7.17 -24.01 23.32
CA GLY A 440 6.63 -23.10 24.33
C GLY A 440 6.17 -23.81 25.62
N PRO A 441 5.87 -23.02 26.69
CA PRO A 441 5.48 -23.56 28.00
C PRO A 441 4.10 -24.24 28.01
N VAL A 442 3.35 -24.22 26.89
CA VAL A 442 2.01 -24.81 26.80
C VAL A 442 1.88 -25.70 25.58
N PRO A 443 1.61 -27.00 25.72
CA PRO A 443 1.40 -27.89 24.60
C PRO A 443 0.07 -27.58 23.90
N VAL A 444 0.11 -26.93 22.71
CA VAL A 444 -1.06 -26.76 21.83
C VAL A 444 -1.31 -28.08 21.10
N ARG A 445 -1.80 -29.11 21.79
CA ARG A 445 -2.06 -30.47 21.25
C ARG A 445 -3.50 -30.94 21.57
N GLY A 446 -3.98 -31.85 20.74
CA GLY A 446 -5.33 -32.47 20.96
C GLY A 446 -6.47 -31.49 20.64
N SER A 447 -7.50 -31.47 21.49
CA SER A 447 -8.71 -30.66 21.31
C SER A 447 -8.46 -29.15 21.33
N SER A 448 -7.28 -28.73 21.82
CA SER A 448 -6.84 -27.32 21.92
C SER A 448 -6.11 -26.82 20.68
N ALA A 449 -5.90 -27.63 19.65
CA ALA A 449 -5.23 -27.22 18.43
C ALA A 449 -6.06 -26.17 17.67
N PRO A 450 -5.40 -25.16 17.06
CA PRO A 450 -6.10 -24.09 16.35
C PRO A 450 -6.92 -24.61 15.18
N ARG A 451 -8.00 -23.93 14.85
CA ARG A 451 -8.86 -24.24 13.71
C ARG A 451 -9.01 -23.01 12.84
N VAL A 452 -8.94 -23.19 11.53
CA VAL A 452 -9.03 -22.11 10.57
C VAL A 452 -10.14 -22.37 9.55
N ALA A 453 -10.96 -21.34 9.28
CA ALA A 453 -11.96 -21.37 8.23
C ALA A 453 -11.78 -20.19 7.28
N VAL A 454 -11.96 -20.42 5.98
CA VAL A 454 -11.93 -19.33 4.97
C VAL A 454 -13.17 -19.41 4.10
N ALA A 455 -13.93 -18.32 4.04
CA ALA A 455 -15.10 -18.19 3.19
C ALA A 455 -15.01 -16.95 2.30
N THR A 456 -15.36 -17.10 1.02
CA THR A 456 -15.36 -16.02 0.03
C THR A 456 -16.75 -15.85 -0.56
N GLY A 457 -17.17 -14.61 -0.78
CA GLY A 457 -18.45 -14.31 -1.41
C GLY A 457 -18.79 -12.83 -1.45
N ASP A 458 -19.95 -12.53 -2.01
CA ASP A 458 -20.48 -11.17 -2.13
C ASP A 458 -21.01 -10.66 -0.78
N VAL A 459 -20.62 -9.46 -0.44
CA VAL A 459 -21.02 -8.77 0.78
C VAL A 459 -21.34 -7.30 0.48
N VAL A 460 -22.07 -6.67 1.38
CA VAL A 460 -22.20 -5.22 1.44
C VAL A 460 -21.25 -4.70 2.51
N VAL A 461 -20.30 -3.89 2.10
CA VAL A 461 -19.32 -3.25 2.98
C VAL A 461 -19.78 -1.81 3.19
N THR A 462 -19.93 -1.40 4.44
CA THR A 462 -20.19 -0.01 4.80
C THR A 462 -18.92 0.60 5.33
N CYS A 463 -18.40 1.60 4.62
CA CYS A 463 -17.18 2.34 4.96
C CYS A 463 -17.51 3.82 5.17
N ALA A 464 -16.71 4.54 5.94
CA ALA A 464 -16.73 6.00 5.97
C ALA A 464 -16.37 6.57 4.60
N ALA A 465 -17.06 7.61 4.14
CA ALA A 465 -16.88 8.18 2.80
C ALA A 465 -15.49 8.78 2.55
N ASP A 466 -14.81 9.17 3.61
CA ASP A 466 -13.47 9.78 3.62
C ASP A 466 -12.31 8.77 3.72
N GLY A 467 -12.60 7.48 3.79
CA GLY A 467 -11.58 6.43 3.92
C GLY A 467 -10.87 6.42 5.28
N THR A 468 -11.32 7.22 6.25
CA THR A 468 -10.74 7.25 7.58
C THR A 468 -11.16 6.02 8.38
N GLY A 469 -10.21 5.22 8.74
CA GLY A 469 -9.99 4.23 9.79
C GLY A 469 -11.13 3.49 10.51
N ALA A 470 -12.39 3.72 10.23
CA ALA A 470 -13.49 2.97 10.84
C ALA A 470 -13.46 1.51 10.35
N ILE A 471 -13.52 0.57 11.28
CA ILE A 471 -13.62 -0.87 10.96
C ILE A 471 -14.83 -1.07 10.04
N PRO A 472 -14.62 -1.54 8.80
CA PRO A 472 -15.69 -1.69 7.84
C PRO A 472 -16.71 -2.71 8.33
N VAL A 473 -17.99 -2.34 8.32
CA VAL A 473 -19.09 -3.26 8.67
C VAL A 473 -19.37 -4.12 7.44
N VAL A 474 -19.26 -5.44 7.61
CA VAL A 474 -19.48 -6.42 6.55
C VAL A 474 -20.81 -7.14 6.76
N ASN A 475 -21.74 -6.93 5.83
CA ASN A 475 -23.06 -7.54 5.85
C ASN A 475 -23.21 -8.52 4.67
N GLY A 476 -23.72 -9.73 4.93
CA GLY A 476 -23.97 -10.73 3.90
C GLY A 476 -23.89 -12.16 4.40
N ALA A 477 -23.87 -13.11 3.48
CA ALA A 477 -23.81 -14.54 3.82
C ALA A 477 -22.43 -15.02 4.27
N VAL A 478 -21.35 -14.33 3.88
CA VAL A 478 -19.96 -14.77 4.11
C VAL A 478 -19.62 -14.94 5.59
N PRO A 479 -19.93 -13.97 6.49
CA PRO A 479 -19.66 -14.15 7.92
C PRO A 479 -20.34 -15.39 8.50
N LYS A 480 -21.62 -15.61 8.19
CA LYS A 480 -22.37 -16.78 8.63
C LYS A 480 -21.77 -18.07 8.10
N SER A 481 -21.50 -18.13 6.79
CA SER A 481 -20.89 -19.31 6.16
C SER A 481 -19.50 -19.62 6.73
N CYS A 482 -18.70 -18.60 7.08
CA CYS A 482 -17.39 -18.79 7.66
C CYS A 482 -17.47 -19.36 9.09
N VAL A 483 -18.44 -18.92 9.89
CA VAL A 483 -18.70 -19.45 11.24
C VAL A 483 -19.17 -20.90 11.16
N GLU A 484 -20.15 -21.21 10.32
CA GLU A 484 -20.64 -22.58 10.11
C GLU A 484 -19.53 -23.52 9.65
N LEU A 485 -18.66 -23.03 8.76
CA LEU A 485 -17.50 -23.78 8.27
C LEU A 485 -16.52 -24.06 9.41
N LEU A 486 -16.22 -23.06 10.27
CA LEU A 486 -15.30 -23.19 11.39
C LEU A 486 -15.71 -24.32 12.37
N GLU A 487 -16.99 -24.52 12.59
CA GLU A 487 -17.51 -25.60 13.45
C GLU A 487 -17.20 -27.00 12.88
N THR A 488 -17.05 -27.12 11.55
CA THR A 488 -16.72 -28.40 10.88
C THR A 488 -15.24 -28.69 10.82
N VAL A 489 -14.37 -27.71 11.13
CA VAL A 489 -12.92 -27.86 11.03
C VAL A 489 -12.38 -28.78 12.12
N PRO A 490 -11.59 -29.82 11.79
CA PRO A 490 -10.93 -30.63 12.80
C PRO A 490 -9.85 -29.83 13.55
N PRO A 491 -9.49 -30.22 14.79
CA PRO A 491 -8.42 -29.58 15.54
C PRO A 491 -7.10 -29.59 14.73
N GLY A 492 -6.45 -28.44 14.62
CA GLY A 492 -5.21 -28.26 13.86
C GLY A 492 -5.39 -28.22 12.34
N GLY A 493 -6.63 -28.16 11.86
CA GLY A 493 -6.96 -28.16 10.43
C GLY A 493 -7.44 -26.81 9.90
N ILE A 494 -7.61 -26.77 8.60
CA ILE A 494 -8.20 -25.65 7.85
C ILE A 494 -9.25 -26.17 6.88
N ARG A 495 -10.35 -25.45 6.72
CA ARG A 495 -11.36 -25.70 5.70
C ARG A 495 -11.73 -24.44 4.94
N VAL A 496 -12.04 -24.62 3.68
CA VAL A 496 -12.49 -23.53 2.81
C VAL A 496 -13.84 -23.87 2.18
N CYS A 497 -14.65 -22.83 1.92
CA CYS A 497 -15.90 -23.01 1.18
C CYS A 497 -15.66 -23.25 -0.33
N GLY A 498 -16.67 -23.76 -1.04
CA GLY A 498 -16.58 -24.03 -2.48
C GLY A 498 -16.20 -22.79 -3.32
N THR A 499 -16.65 -21.61 -2.92
CA THR A 499 -16.29 -20.34 -3.61
C THR A 499 -14.81 -19.99 -3.42
N THR A 500 -14.29 -20.13 -2.20
CA THR A 500 -12.86 -19.95 -1.91
C THR A 500 -12.00 -20.93 -2.72
N ARG A 501 -12.41 -22.21 -2.75
CA ARG A 501 -11.73 -23.22 -3.58
C ARG A 501 -11.68 -22.80 -5.03
N ALA A 502 -12.83 -22.48 -5.63
CA ALA A 502 -12.90 -22.10 -7.05
C ALA A 502 -12.02 -20.87 -7.38
N GLY A 503 -11.88 -19.93 -6.42
CA GLY A 503 -11.00 -18.76 -6.59
C GLY A 503 -9.52 -19.04 -6.37
N SER A 504 -9.12 -20.17 -5.78
CA SER A 504 -7.74 -20.45 -5.37
C SER A 504 -7.15 -21.77 -5.89
N GLU A 505 -7.94 -22.64 -6.52
CA GLU A 505 -7.50 -23.97 -6.99
C GLU A 505 -6.37 -23.95 -8.05
N ARG A 506 -6.06 -22.78 -8.61
CA ARG A 506 -4.91 -22.60 -9.51
C ARG A 506 -3.57 -22.65 -8.79
N VAL A 507 -3.56 -22.21 -7.52
CA VAL A 507 -2.35 -22.04 -6.71
C VAL A 507 -2.34 -22.87 -5.44
N VAL A 508 -3.46 -23.53 -5.13
CA VAL A 508 -3.64 -24.38 -3.94
C VAL A 508 -4.18 -25.74 -4.37
N ASP A 509 -3.59 -26.80 -3.85
CA ASP A 509 -4.10 -28.16 -3.98
C ASP A 509 -5.14 -28.46 -2.92
N TYR A 510 -6.21 -29.13 -3.29
CA TYR A 510 -7.34 -29.42 -2.42
C TYR A 510 -7.64 -30.91 -2.35
N GLY A 511 -8.02 -31.36 -1.15
CA GLY A 511 -8.64 -32.66 -0.95
C GLY A 511 -10.06 -32.75 -1.53
N PRO A 512 -10.69 -33.91 -1.47
CA PRO A 512 -12.08 -34.09 -1.91
C PRO A 512 -13.04 -33.20 -1.07
N ALA A 513 -14.11 -32.74 -1.70
CA ALA A 513 -15.16 -32.01 -1.00
C ALA A 513 -15.91 -32.95 -0.05
N THR A 514 -15.79 -32.72 1.25
CA THR A 514 -16.31 -33.64 2.30
C THR A 514 -17.33 -32.98 3.24
N GLY A 515 -17.66 -31.68 3.02
CA GLY A 515 -18.53 -30.92 3.91
C GLY A 515 -19.73 -30.26 3.23
N PRO A 516 -20.65 -29.69 4.03
CA PRO A 516 -21.78 -28.92 3.52
C PRO A 516 -21.26 -27.73 2.69
N GLY A 517 -21.97 -27.42 1.60
CA GLY A 517 -21.59 -26.30 0.72
C GLY A 517 -20.30 -26.50 -0.10
N GLY A 518 -19.84 -27.74 -0.28
CA GLY A 518 -18.62 -28.06 -1.04
C GLY A 518 -17.34 -27.74 -0.26
N ALA A 519 -17.37 -27.78 1.06
CA ALA A 519 -16.24 -27.54 1.93
C ALA A 519 -15.10 -28.54 1.66
N CYS A 520 -13.87 -28.06 1.56
CA CYS A 520 -12.68 -28.87 1.29
C CYS A 520 -11.48 -28.38 2.11
N GLU A 521 -10.49 -29.25 2.21
CA GLU A 521 -9.23 -28.99 2.91
C GLU A 521 -8.14 -28.62 1.90
N PRO A 522 -7.43 -27.48 2.06
CA PRO A 522 -6.25 -27.18 1.29
C PRO A 522 -5.09 -28.09 1.75
N LEU A 523 -4.48 -28.79 0.79
CA LEU A 523 -3.38 -29.73 1.04
C LEU A 523 -2.01 -29.08 0.97
N GLY A 524 -1.88 -27.98 0.23
CA GLY A 524 -0.62 -27.26 0.06
C GLY A 524 -0.70 -26.21 -1.03
N VAL A 525 0.31 -25.38 -1.09
CA VAL A 525 0.47 -24.36 -2.13
C VAL A 525 1.28 -24.96 -3.27
N ARG A 526 0.77 -24.86 -4.49
CA ARG A 526 1.50 -25.32 -5.69
C ARG A 526 2.71 -24.42 -5.93
N PRO A 527 3.86 -24.98 -6.32
CA PRO A 527 4.97 -24.19 -6.83
C PRO A 527 4.52 -23.38 -8.04
N GLU A 528 4.91 -22.12 -8.11
CA GLU A 528 4.41 -21.14 -9.11
C GLU A 528 4.66 -21.56 -10.59
N HIS A 529 5.50 -22.57 -10.84
CA HIS A 529 5.86 -23.06 -12.16
C HIS A 529 5.05 -24.30 -12.63
N SER A 530 4.13 -24.81 -11.83
CA SER A 530 3.29 -25.96 -12.18
C SER A 530 1.98 -25.51 -12.84
N ALA A 531 2.06 -24.90 -14.01
CA ALA A 531 0.88 -24.69 -14.86
C ALA A 531 0.39 -26.05 -15.39
N SER A 532 -0.37 -26.79 -14.58
CA SER A 532 -1.04 -28.04 -14.94
C SER A 532 -2.32 -27.76 -15.75
N GLY A 533 -2.16 -27.32 -16.98
CA GLY A 533 -3.24 -27.22 -17.97
C GLY A 533 -2.75 -27.71 -19.33
N PRO A 534 -3.65 -28.14 -20.24
CA PRO A 534 -3.24 -28.48 -21.58
C PRO A 534 -2.47 -27.30 -22.19
N VAL A 535 -1.30 -27.58 -22.78
CA VAL A 535 -0.48 -26.59 -23.45
C VAL A 535 -1.21 -26.16 -24.72
N VAL A 536 -2.00 -25.10 -24.60
CA VAL A 536 -2.66 -24.49 -25.75
C VAL A 536 -1.63 -23.69 -26.54
N PRO A 537 -1.56 -23.84 -27.89
CA PRO A 537 -0.65 -23.05 -28.72
C PRO A 537 -0.86 -21.53 -28.48
N LEU A 538 0.20 -20.75 -28.58
CA LEU A 538 0.10 -19.31 -28.60
C LEU A 538 -0.46 -18.90 -29.96
N VAL A 539 -1.61 -18.24 -29.95
CA VAL A 539 -2.36 -17.91 -31.17
C VAL A 539 -2.35 -16.40 -31.38
N GLY A 540 -2.15 -15.95 -32.62
CA GLY A 540 -2.28 -14.55 -33.01
C GLY A 540 -1.21 -13.62 -32.43
N ARG A 541 0.00 -14.14 -32.17
CA ARG A 541 1.14 -13.39 -31.61
C ARG A 541 2.44 -13.61 -32.41
N ASP A 542 2.30 -13.92 -33.70
CA ASP A 542 3.44 -14.24 -34.54
C ASP A 542 4.43 -13.07 -34.64
N ARG A 543 3.93 -11.85 -34.75
CA ARG A 543 4.76 -10.63 -34.80
C ARG A 543 5.52 -10.40 -33.51
N GLU A 544 4.87 -10.59 -32.38
CA GLU A 544 5.52 -10.47 -31.08
C GLU A 544 6.58 -11.53 -30.89
N ILE A 545 6.36 -12.77 -31.36
CA ILE A 545 7.34 -13.86 -31.33
C ILE A 545 8.57 -13.49 -32.18
N GLU A 546 8.40 -13.01 -33.41
CA GLU A 546 9.52 -12.56 -34.27
C GLU A 546 10.33 -11.46 -33.58
N GLN A 547 9.68 -10.51 -32.91
CA GLN A 547 10.37 -9.46 -32.17
C GLN A 547 11.16 -10.01 -30.98
N LEU A 548 10.62 -11.01 -30.26
CA LEU A 548 11.32 -11.67 -29.15
C LEU A 548 12.57 -12.43 -29.65
N GLU A 549 12.47 -13.15 -30.76
CA GLU A 549 13.60 -13.82 -31.38
C GLU A 549 14.67 -12.83 -31.83
N GLY A 550 14.27 -11.69 -32.42
CA GLY A 550 15.17 -10.60 -32.77
C GLY A 550 15.93 -10.02 -31.56
N VAL A 551 15.23 -9.79 -30.45
CA VAL A 551 15.83 -9.31 -29.19
C VAL A 551 16.84 -10.31 -28.62
N LEU A 552 16.51 -11.61 -28.56
CA LEU A 552 17.43 -12.65 -28.11
C LEU A 552 18.71 -12.66 -28.96
N GLY A 553 18.58 -12.59 -30.29
CA GLY A 553 19.72 -12.50 -31.21
C GLY A 553 20.55 -11.22 -31.00
N ASP A 554 19.91 -10.10 -30.74
CA ASP A 554 20.58 -8.81 -30.51
C ASP A 554 21.42 -8.82 -29.22
N VAL A 555 20.89 -9.38 -28.14
CA VAL A 555 21.60 -9.48 -26.84
C VAL A 555 22.90 -10.28 -26.99
N VAL A 556 22.83 -11.42 -27.69
CA VAL A 556 24.00 -12.28 -27.95
C VAL A 556 25.02 -11.56 -28.86
N ARG A 557 24.55 -10.90 -29.92
CA ARG A 557 25.42 -10.27 -30.90
C ARG A 557 26.07 -9.01 -30.36
N LYS A 558 25.31 -8.16 -29.65
CA LYS A 558 25.75 -6.84 -29.15
C LYS A 558 26.50 -6.92 -27.83
N GLN A 559 26.39 -8.02 -27.09
CA GLN A 559 26.99 -8.19 -25.75
C GLN A 559 26.69 -7.01 -24.82
N ARG A 560 25.43 -6.55 -24.81
CA ARG A 560 24.97 -5.43 -23.99
C ARG A 560 23.65 -5.74 -23.33
N PRO A 561 23.40 -5.15 -22.14
CA PRO A 561 22.12 -5.26 -21.47
C PRO A 561 20.98 -4.72 -22.34
N TYR A 562 19.89 -5.45 -22.38
CA TYR A 562 18.70 -5.08 -23.13
C TYR A 562 17.48 -5.11 -22.21
N LEU A 563 16.64 -4.08 -22.27
CA LEU A 563 15.39 -4.00 -21.51
C LEU A 563 14.19 -4.29 -22.43
N LEU A 564 13.51 -5.40 -22.21
CA LEU A 564 12.26 -5.73 -22.87
C LEU A 564 11.10 -5.50 -21.89
N THR A 565 10.17 -4.66 -22.24
CA THR A 565 8.96 -4.42 -21.42
C THR A 565 7.72 -4.88 -22.19
N VAL A 566 6.98 -5.82 -21.62
CA VAL A 566 5.70 -6.30 -22.16
C VAL A 566 4.57 -5.69 -21.37
N LEU A 567 3.84 -4.77 -21.99
CA LEU A 567 2.69 -4.10 -21.40
C LEU A 567 1.37 -4.71 -21.90
N GLY A 568 0.38 -4.71 -21.06
CA GLY A 568 -0.96 -5.11 -21.48
C GLY A 568 -1.94 -5.23 -20.31
N GLU A 569 -3.20 -5.23 -20.64
CA GLU A 569 -4.30 -5.38 -19.71
C GLU A 569 -4.28 -6.75 -18.99
N PRO A 570 -4.97 -6.89 -17.85
CA PRO A 570 -5.17 -8.18 -17.22
C PRO A 570 -5.72 -9.21 -18.21
N GLY A 571 -5.10 -10.37 -18.28
CA GLY A 571 -5.53 -11.44 -19.17
C GLY A 571 -5.11 -11.33 -20.63
N SER A 572 -4.38 -10.27 -21.06
CA SER A 572 -3.89 -10.09 -22.43
C SER A 572 -2.87 -11.15 -22.89
N GLY A 573 -2.35 -11.96 -21.96
CA GLY A 573 -1.39 -13.02 -22.25
C GLY A 573 0.07 -12.68 -21.96
N LYS A 574 0.39 -11.64 -21.19
CA LYS A 574 1.76 -11.22 -20.82
C LYS A 574 2.62 -12.36 -20.26
N SER A 575 2.13 -13.05 -19.23
CA SER A 575 2.84 -14.19 -18.64
C SER A 575 3.00 -15.35 -19.62
N ARG A 576 2.02 -15.56 -20.51
CA ARG A 576 2.13 -16.59 -21.56
C ARG A 576 3.22 -16.24 -22.58
N LEU A 577 3.33 -14.95 -22.94
CA LEU A 577 4.38 -14.48 -23.82
C LEU A 577 5.77 -14.54 -23.13
N ALA A 578 5.84 -14.25 -21.83
CA ALA A 578 7.06 -14.41 -21.04
C ALA A 578 7.51 -15.88 -20.97
N CYS A 579 6.58 -16.83 -20.78
CA CYS A 579 6.87 -18.27 -20.87
C CYS A 579 7.37 -18.68 -22.27
N GLU A 580 6.82 -18.07 -23.31
CA GLU A 580 7.27 -18.32 -24.69
C GLU A 580 8.68 -17.79 -24.92
N LEU A 581 9.01 -16.59 -24.39
CA LEU A 581 10.36 -16.05 -24.41
C LEU A 581 11.37 -16.99 -23.73
N VAL A 582 11.01 -17.53 -22.56
CA VAL A 582 11.84 -18.55 -21.88
C VAL A 582 12.01 -19.80 -22.74
N ARG A 583 10.94 -20.25 -23.42
CA ARG A 583 11.00 -21.39 -24.33
C ARG A 583 11.90 -21.14 -25.54
N LEU A 584 11.82 -19.95 -26.13
CA LEU A 584 12.69 -19.51 -27.22
C LEU A 584 14.15 -19.43 -26.78
N ALA A 585 14.43 -18.85 -25.62
CA ALA A 585 15.78 -18.78 -25.04
C ALA A 585 16.38 -20.18 -24.83
N ARG A 586 15.60 -21.16 -24.32
CA ARG A 586 16.02 -22.57 -24.13
C ARG A 586 16.20 -23.33 -25.42
N ARG A 587 15.53 -22.93 -26.51
CA ARG A 587 15.66 -23.54 -27.87
C ARG A 587 16.71 -22.86 -28.73
N SER A 588 17.20 -21.72 -28.30
CA SER A 588 18.26 -21.02 -28.98
C SER A 588 19.51 -21.88 -29.08
N ALA A 589 20.27 -21.72 -30.19
CA ALA A 589 21.56 -22.35 -30.31
C ALA A 589 22.58 -21.91 -29.25
N THR A 590 22.31 -20.78 -28.61
CA THR A 590 23.08 -20.22 -27.49
C THR A 590 22.41 -20.66 -26.17
N ASP A 591 23.17 -21.24 -25.25
CA ASP A 591 22.67 -21.66 -23.93
C ASP A 591 22.45 -20.45 -23.03
N PHE A 592 21.19 -20.04 -22.90
CA PHE A 592 20.78 -18.96 -22.00
C PHE A 592 20.60 -19.47 -20.56
N GLY A 593 21.21 -18.77 -19.60
CA GLY A 593 20.79 -18.84 -18.21
C GLY A 593 19.42 -18.16 -18.06
N VAL A 594 18.50 -18.75 -17.29
CA VAL A 594 17.18 -18.17 -17.08
C VAL A 594 16.92 -18.00 -15.60
N LEU A 595 16.62 -16.78 -15.18
CA LEU A 595 16.16 -16.44 -13.84
C LEU A 595 14.77 -15.81 -13.93
N THR A 596 13.89 -16.17 -13.01
CA THR A 596 12.54 -15.63 -12.96
C THR A 596 12.24 -15.06 -11.59
N GLY A 597 11.58 -13.92 -11.55
CA GLY A 597 11.04 -13.31 -10.33
C GLY A 597 9.66 -12.74 -10.61
N ARG A 598 8.80 -12.71 -9.61
CA ARG A 598 7.46 -12.12 -9.70
C ARG A 598 7.23 -11.15 -8.58
N ALA A 599 6.78 -9.95 -8.91
CA ALA A 599 6.34 -8.98 -7.92
C ALA A 599 4.91 -9.30 -7.48
N SER A 600 4.66 -9.24 -6.18
CA SER A 600 3.34 -9.44 -5.61
C SER A 600 2.91 -8.21 -4.81
N TRP A 601 1.62 -7.96 -4.76
CA TRP A 601 1.06 -6.91 -3.92
C TRP A 601 1.31 -7.16 -2.41
N SER A 602 1.43 -8.43 -2.00
CA SER A 602 1.79 -8.83 -0.64
C SER A 602 3.21 -8.44 -0.23
N ASP A 603 4.07 -8.09 -1.19
CA ASP A 603 5.49 -7.79 -0.95
C ASP A 603 5.75 -6.29 -0.66
N ARG A 604 4.69 -5.48 -0.45
CA ARG A 604 4.85 -4.04 -0.16
C ARG A 604 5.72 -3.76 1.05
N ASP A 605 5.58 -4.57 2.09
CA ASP A 605 6.38 -4.46 3.32
C ASP A 605 7.70 -5.24 3.23
N ARG A 606 7.93 -5.94 2.11
CA ARG A 606 9.15 -6.69 1.79
C ARG A 606 9.68 -6.26 0.41
N PRO A 607 10.22 -5.05 0.29
CA PRO A 607 10.58 -4.49 -1.02
C PRO A 607 11.60 -5.31 -1.80
N LEU A 608 12.37 -6.14 -1.14
CA LEU A 608 13.38 -7.01 -1.77
C LEU A 608 12.86 -8.42 -2.11
N ALA A 609 11.58 -8.74 -1.87
CA ALA A 609 11.01 -10.07 -2.12
C ALA A 609 11.16 -10.53 -3.58
N LEU A 610 11.07 -9.61 -4.54
CA LEU A 610 11.33 -9.90 -5.96
C LEU A 610 12.76 -10.41 -6.18
N LEU A 611 13.73 -9.85 -5.47
CA LEU A 611 15.13 -10.26 -5.57
C LEU A 611 15.36 -11.64 -4.94
N GLU A 612 14.62 -11.96 -3.87
CA GLU A 612 14.70 -13.27 -3.18
C GLU A 612 14.46 -14.42 -4.17
N GLY A 613 13.40 -14.34 -4.97
CA GLY A 613 13.09 -15.36 -6.00
C GLY A 613 14.20 -15.54 -7.02
N THR A 614 14.81 -14.43 -7.48
CA THR A 614 15.90 -14.47 -8.46
C THR A 614 17.20 -15.04 -7.88
N VAL A 615 17.53 -14.70 -6.62
CA VAL A 615 18.70 -15.24 -5.90
C VAL A 615 18.49 -16.72 -5.58
N ALA A 616 17.29 -17.13 -5.18
CA ALA A 616 16.96 -18.52 -4.96
C ALA A 616 17.09 -19.36 -6.26
N ALA A 617 16.61 -18.82 -7.38
CA ALA A 617 16.74 -19.46 -8.68
C ALA A 617 18.21 -19.59 -9.14
N ALA A 618 19.06 -18.60 -8.84
CA ALA A 618 20.49 -18.66 -9.11
C ALA A 618 21.24 -19.66 -8.19
N ALA A 619 20.77 -19.82 -6.95
CA ALA A 619 21.35 -20.71 -5.96
C ALA A 619 21.01 -22.19 -6.19
N CYS A 620 19.87 -22.49 -6.82
CA CYS A 620 19.32 -23.86 -6.92
C CYS A 620 18.99 -24.28 -8.36
N PRO A 621 19.95 -24.44 -9.26
CA PRO A 621 19.68 -24.99 -10.58
C PRO A 621 19.14 -26.44 -10.56
N GLY A 622 19.23 -27.15 -9.40
CA GLY A 622 18.87 -28.56 -9.23
C GLY A 622 18.13 -28.96 -7.97
N GLY A 623 17.64 -27.98 -7.15
CA GLY A 623 16.76 -28.30 -6.02
C GLY A 623 17.43 -28.60 -4.66
N ASP A 624 18.74 -28.44 -4.53
CA ASP A 624 19.48 -28.61 -3.25
C ASP A 624 19.43 -27.36 -2.36
N LEU A 625 19.73 -27.52 -1.08
CA LEU A 625 19.70 -26.48 -0.04
C LEU A 625 20.27 -25.13 -0.50
N ALA A 626 19.42 -24.11 -0.50
CA ALA A 626 19.62 -22.84 -1.16
C ALA A 626 20.92 -22.09 -0.78
N GLU A 627 21.39 -22.21 0.46
CA GLU A 627 22.59 -21.49 0.92
C GLU A 627 23.89 -22.07 0.38
N ASP A 628 24.03 -23.39 0.34
CA ASP A 628 25.21 -24.06 -0.22
C ASP A 628 25.28 -23.85 -1.73
N GLY A 629 24.12 -23.79 -2.39
CA GLY A 629 23.99 -23.50 -3.81
C GLY A 629 24.48 -22.08 -4.13
N LEU A 630 24.05 -21.07 -3.34
CA LEU A 630 24.49 -19.69 -3.49
C LEU A 630 26.00 -19.56 -3.27
N ALA A 631 26.54 -20.22 -2.22
CA ALA A 631 27.96 -20.18 -1.92
C ALA A 631 28.78 -20.77 -3.08
N ARG A 632 28.35 -21.91 -3.65
CA ARG A 632 28.99 -22.53 -4.82
C ARG A 632 28.95 -21.61 -6.05
N ALA A 633 27.80 -21.01 -6.34
CA ALA A 633 27.64 -20.11 -7.48
C ALA A 633 28.52 -18.85 -7.34
N VAL A 634 28.53 -18.22 -6.17
CA VAL A 634 29.35 -17.04 -5.90
C VAL A 634 30.85 -17.37 -5.94
N HIS A 635 31.27 -18.50 -5.34
CA HIS A 635 32.66 -18.92 -5.35
C HIS A 635 33.15 -19.32 -6.76
N ALA A 636 32.30 -19.90 -7.57
CA ALA A 636 32.64 -20.21 -8.96
C ALA A 636 32.86 -18.93 -9.80
N LEU A 637 32.02 -17.90 -9.57
CA LEU A 637 32.07 -16.65 -10.34
C LEU A 637 33.16 -15.68 -9.85
N PHE A 638 33.35 -15.57 -8.53
CA PHE A 638 34.13 -14.50 -7.89
C PHE A 638 35.27 -15.01 -7.01
N GLY A 639 35.41 -16.33 -6.86
CA GLY A 639 36.38 -16.95 -5.96
C GLY A 639 35.98 -16.83 -4.48
N THR A 640 36.89 -17.30 -3.60
CA THR A 640 36.72 -17.29 -2.14
C THR A 640 37.31 -16.06 -1.45
N GLY A 641 37.72 -15.04 -2.23
CA GLY A 641 38.29 -13.78 -1.70
C GLY A 641 37.26 -12.86 -1.07
N ASP A 642 37.73 -11.68 -0.63
CA ASP A 642 36.90 -10.67 0.06
C ASP A 642 35.64 -10.28 -0.68
N HIS A 643 35.69 -10.18 -2.01
CA HIS A 643 34.53 -9.83 -2.84
C HIS A 643 33.48 -10.94 -2.82
N GLY A 644 33.87 -12.22 -2.94
CA GLY A 644 32.95 -13.35 -2.85
C GLY A 644 32.30 -13.45 -1.46
N THR A 645 33.07 -13.25 -0.42
CA THR A 645 32.60 -13.21 0.96
C THR A 645 31.58 -12.07 1.16
N TRP A 646 31.90 -10.87 0.70
CA TRP A 646 31.01 -9.70 0.75
C TRP A 646 29.66 -9.95 0.05
N LEU A 647 29.70 -10.58 -1.15
CA LEU A 647 28.47 -10.96 -1.87
C LEU A 647 27.59 -11.91 -1.07
N LEU A 648 28.21 -12.95 -0.49
CA LEU A 648 27.49 -13.94 0.30
C LEU A 648 26.84 -13.32 1.54
N GLU A 649 27.54 -12.45 2.24
CA GLU A 649 27.00 -11.76 3.44
C GLU A 649 25.75 -10.92 3.10
N ARG A 650 25.74 -10.28 1.92
CA ARG A 650 24.62 -9.40 1.49
C ARG A 650 23.47 -10.17 0.85
N LEU A 651 23.71 -11.33 0.23
CA LEU A 651 22.68 -12.10 -0.47
C LEU A 651 22.03 -13.19 0.41
N ARG A 652 22.71 -13.71 1.43
CA ARG A 652 22.16 -14.70 2.37
C ARG A 652 20.84 -14.28 3.04
N PRO A 653 20.67 -13.04 3.52
CA PRO A 653 19.41 -12.59 4.10
C PRO A 653 18.21 -12.76 3.14
N LEU A 654 18.42 -12.59 1.82
CA LEU A 654 17.37 -12.77 0.82
C LEU A 654 16.91 -14.23 0.73
N LEU A 655 17.80 -15.21 0.88
CA LEU A 655 17.42 -16.63 0.88
C LEU A 655 16.64 -17.05 2.13
N ARG A 656 16.93 -16.40 3.26
CA ARG A 656 16.24 -16.66 4.53
C ARG A 656 14.95 -15.87 4.68
N SER A 657 14.60 -15.05 3.69
CA SER A 657 13.50 -14.09 3.76
C SER A 657 13.57 -13.21 5.03
N ALA A 658 14.79 -12.94 5.48
CA ALA A 658 15.04 -12.12 6.67
C ALA A 658 14.83 -10.63 6.35
N PRO A 659 14.29 -9.84 7.27
CA PRO A 659 14.14 -8.41 7.04
C PRO A 659 15.50 -7.74 6.87
N VAL A 660 15.67 -6.99 5.78
CA VAL A 660 16.88 -6.21 5.49
C VAL A 660 16.62 -4.76 5.86
N PRO A 661 17.42 -4.14 6.73
CA PRO A 661 17.27 -2.72 7.06
C PRO A 661 17.35 -1.84 5.80
N PRO A 662 16.56 -0.76 5.68
CA PRO A 662 16.60 0.14 4.54
C PRO A 662 18.00 0.73 4.25
N ALA A 663 18.80 0.95 5.27
CA ALA A 663 20.18 1.43 5.14
C ALA A 663 21.09 0.45 4.36
N ASP A 664 20.79 -0.86 4.39
CA ASP A 664 21.57 -1.90 3.72
C ASP A 664 21.10 -2.19 2.28
N TRP A 665 19.95 -1.66 1.87
CA TRP A 665 19.38 -1.89 0.53
C TRP A 665 20.34 -1.56 -0.61
N PRO A 666 21.07 -0.44 -0.61
CA PRO A 666 22.04 -0.14 -1.68
C PRO A 666 23.14 -1.19 -1.81
N ALA A 667 23.61 -1.73 -0.68
CA ALA A 667 24.62 -2.78 -0.66
C ALA A 667 24.07 -4.13 -1.17
N VAL A 668 22.84 -4.49 -0.79
CA VAL A 668 22.14 -5.68 -1.31
C VAL A 668 21.87 -5.54 -2.80
N ALA A 669 21.41 -4.39 -3.25
CA ALA A 669 21.20 -4.08 -4.67
C ALA A 669 22.49 -4.18 -5.49
N ALA A 670 23.62 -3.67 -4.96
CA ALA A 670 24.93 -3.79 -5.59
C ALA A 670 25.39 -5.25 -5.66
N ALA A 671 25.19 -6.03 -4.59
CA ALA A 671 25.54 -7.44 -4.56
C ALA A 671 24.67 -8.25 -5.55
N TRP A 672 23.37 -7.99 -5.61
CA TRP A 672 22.46 -8.62 -6.57
C TRP A 672 22.86 -8.31 -8.02
N ARG A 673 23.16 -7.04 -8.33
CA ARG A 673 23.65 -6.63 -9.65
C ARG A 673 24.96 -7.33 -10.02
N SER A 674 25.93 -7.41 -9.09
CA SER A 674 27.19 -8.12 -9.30
C SER A 674 26.97 -9.59 -9.60
N LEU A 675 26.09 -10.27 -8.88
CA LEU A 675 25.72 -11.68 -9.15
C LEU A 675 25.16 -11.85 -10.56
N LEU A 676 24.20 -11.02 -10.97
CA LEU A 676 23.61 -11.09 -12.32
C LEU A 676 24.64 -10.82 -13.43
N THR A 677 25.50 -9.82 -13.21
CA THR A 677 26.57 -9.49 -14.16
C THR A 677 27.58 -10.63 -14.27
N GLY A 678 27.98 -11.25 -13.16
CA GLY A 678 28.84 -12.43 -13.15
C GLY A 678 28.25 -13.60 -13.91
N LEU A 679 26.99 -13.94 -13.64
CA LEU A 679 26.26 -14.98 -14.37
C LEU A 679 26.14 -14.67 -15.86
N ALA A 680 25.88 -13.41 -16.22
CA ALA A 680 25.80 -12.96 -17.60
C ALA A 680 27.16 -12.99 -18.33
N THR A 681 28.28 -12.90 -17.61
CA THR A 681 29.63 -13.01 -18.21
C THR A 681 29.95 -14.44 -18.61
N GLU A 682 29.46 -15.43 -17.87
CA GLU A 682 29.71 -16.85 -18.22
C GLU A 682 28.85 -17.31 -19.40
N ARG A 683 27.58 -16.89 -19.43
CA ARG A 683 26.65 -17.23 -20.54
C ARG A 683 25.55 -16.18 -20.63
N PRO A 684 24.96 -15.95 -21.80
CA PRO A 684 23.84 -15.01 -21.92
C PRO A 684 22.74 -15.30 -20.88
N LEU A 685 22.29 -14.25 -20.20
CA LEU A 685 21.34 -14.34 -19.09
C LEU A 685 20.01 -13.70 -19.47
N LEU A 686 18.92 -14.46 -19.32
CA LEU A 686 17.55 -13.96 -19.38
C LEU A 686 16.99 -13.84 -17.96
N LEU A 687 16.73 -12.61 -17.54
CA LEU A 687 16.04 -12.27 -16.28
C LEU A 687 14.60 -11.89 -16.61
N VAL A 688 13.64 -12.71 -16.19
CA VAL A 688 12.20 -12.42 -16.35
C VAL A 688 11.62 -11.92 -15.04
N LEU A 689 11.06 -10.72 -15.06
CA LEU A 689 10.41 -10.09 -13.90
C LEU A 689 8.93 -9.85 -14.20
N GLU A 690 8.07 -10.64 -13.57
CA GLU A 690 6.63 -10.56 -13.82
C GLU A 690 5.92 -9.58 -12.87
N ASP A 691 4.85 -8.96 -13.35
CA ASP A 691 3.93 -8.09 -12.65
C ASP A 691 4.60 -6.87 -11.97
N LEU A 692 5.63 -6.32 -12.60
CA LEU A 692 6.48 -5.25 -12.05
C LEU A 692 5.70 -3.97 -11.68
N HIS A 693 4.50 -3.75 -12.23
CA HIS A 693 3.61 -2.65 -11.84
C HIS A 693 3.19 -2.67 -10.36
N THR A 694 3.32 -3.82 -9.67
CA THR A 694 3.02 -3.97 -8.24
C THR A 694 4.24 -3.71 -7.35
N ALA A 695 5.45 -3.72 -7.93
CA ALA A 695 6.70 -3.56 -7.20
C ALA A 695 6.83 -2.16 -6.56
N PRO A 696 7.54 -2.05 -5.40
CA PRO A 696 7.90 -0.77 -4.82
C PRO A 696 8.79 0.08 -5.74
N ASP A 697 8.78 1.41 -5.56
CA ASP A 697 9.53 2.33 -6.41
C ASP A 697 11.04 2.09 -6.39
N ALA A 698 11.59 1.74 -5.24
CA ALA A 698 13.01 1.39 -5.10
C ALA A 698 13.43 0.20 -5.97
N VAL A 699 12.54 -0.79 -6.13
CA VAL A 699 12.78 -1.94 -7.03
C VAL A 699 12.66 -1.54 -8.49
N LEU A 700 11.71 -0.66 -8.83
CA LEU A 700 11.59 -0.12 -10.18
C LEU A 700 12.86 0.62 -10.59
N ASP A 701 13.40 1.46 -9.69
CA ASP A 701 14.65 2.18 -9.92
C ASP A 701 15.82 1.20 -10.11
N LEU A 702 15.93 0.18 -9.26
CA LEU A 702 16.96 -0.84 -9.34
C LEU A 702 16.93 -1.61 -10.68
N VAL A 703 15.75 -2.02 -11.14
CA VAL A 703 15.58 -2.74 -12.41
C VAL A 703 15.90 -1.81 -13.60
N ALA A 704 15.47 -0.55 -13.53
CA ALA A 704 15.80 0.44 -14.53
C ALA A 704 17.33 0.67 -14.60
N ASP A 705 17.99 0.80 -13.45
CA ASP A 705 19.44 1.01 -13.37
C ASP A 705 20.23 -0.22 -13.85
N LEU A 706 19.77 -1.44 -13.54
CA LEU A 706 20.41 -2.67 -14.00
C LEU A 706 20.59 -2.68 -15.51
N ALA A 707 19.57 -2.34 -16.27
CA ALA A 707 19.63 -2.29 -17.72
C ALA A 707 20.57 -1.17 -18.28
N GLY A 708 20.96 -0.20 -17.43
CA GLY A 708 21.85 0.91 -17.80
C GLY A 708 23.29 0.78 -17.31
N THR A 709 23.52 0.06 -16.22
CA THR A 709 24.80 0.08 -15.48
C THR A 709 25.51 -1.27 -15.41
N ALA A 710 24.90 -2.34 -15.93
CA ALA A 710 25.46 -3.70 -15.85
C ALA A 710 26.75 -3.93 -16.67
N GLY A 711 27.22 -2.94 -17.43
CA GLY A 711 28.42 -3.06 -18.28
C GLY A 711 28.14 -3.85 -19.59
N PRO A 712 29.19 -4.19 -20.36
CA PRO A 712 29.05 -4.90 -21.65
C PRO A 712 28.88 -6.40 -21.43
N VAL A 713 27.70 -6.83 -21.00
CA VAL A 713 27.36 -8.25 -20.76
C VAL A 713 26.05 -8.62 -21.46
N PRO A 714 25.90 -9.85 -21.96
CA PRO A 714 24.68 -10.30 -22.65
C PRO A 714 23.57 -10.60 -21.64
N LEU A 715 22.93 -9.56 -21.14
CA LEU A 715 21.85 -9.61 -20.18
C LEU A 715 20.54 -9.11 -20.81
N LEU A 716 19.53 -9.98 -20.91
CA LEU A 716 18.18 -9.58 -21.27
C LEU A 716 17.32 -9.46 -20.01
N VAL A 717 16.89 -8.25 -19.68
CA VAL A 717 15.91 -7.99 -18.62
C VAL A 717 14.54 -7.90 -19.28
N ALA A 718 13.70 -8.92 -19.10
CA ALA A 718 12.35 -8.97 -19.62
C ALA A 718 11.36 -8.72 -18.50
N VAL A 719 10.56 -7.68 -18.66
CA VAL A 719 9.61 -7.21 -17.66
C VAL A 719 8.18 -7.35 -18.19
N THR A 720 7.28 -7.91 -17.40
CA THR A 720 5.85 -7.82 -17.69
C THR A 720 5.19 -6.84 -16.72
N ALA A 721 4.31 -5.98 -17.24
CA ALA A 721 3.59 -5.01 -16.41
C ALA A 721 2.25 -4.62 -17.02
N ARG A 722 1.42 -3.95 -16.23
CA ARG A 722 0.22 -3.25 -16.72
C ARG A 722 0.60 -1.83 -17.15
N PRO A 723 -0.25 -1.16 -17.94
CA PRO A 723 -0.01 0.23 -18.37
C PRO A 723 0.22 1.21 -17.21
N GLU A 724 -0.30 0.92 -16.01
CA GLU A 724 -0.09 1.70 -14.79
C GLU A 724 1.38 1.88 -14.42
N LEU A 725 2.27 1.01 -14.89
CA LEU A 725 3.72 1.21 -14.74
C LEU A 725 4.17 2.52 -15.38
N LEU A 726 3.65 2.86 -16.57
CA LEU A 726 4.00 4.09 -17.27
C LEU A 726 3.38 5.33 -16.61
N ASP A 727 2.24 5.20 -15.94
CA ASP A 727 1.67 6.28 -15.14
C ASP A 727 2.57 6.61 -13.93
N ARG A 728 3.13 5.58 -13.28
CA ARG A 728 4.07 5.74 -12.16
C ARG A 728 5.46 6.18 -12.63
N ARG A 729 5.91 5.71 -13.78
CA ARG A 729 7.25 5.91 -14.37
C ARG A 729 7.15 6.30 -15.84
N PRO A 730 6.78 7.55 -16.16
CA PRO A 730 6.59 7.99 -17.55
C PRO A 730 7.84 7.87 -18.42
N THR A 731 9.03 7.85 -17.81
CA THR A 731 10.32 7.73 -18.51
C THR A 731 10.83 6.30 -18.59
N TRP A 732 10.03 5.31 -18.17
CA TRP A 732 10.44 3.89 -18.18
C TRP A 732 10.88 3.41 -19.57
N GLY A 733 12.12 2.93 -19.67
CA GLY A 733 12.70 2.48 -20.94
C GLY A 733 13.01 3.60 -21.95
N GLY A 734 12.59 4.84 -21.69
CA GLY A 734 12.77 5.98 -22.59
C GLY A 734 14.24 6.42 -22.71
N GLY A 735 14.64 6.81 -23.94
CA GLY A 735 15.99 7.32 -24.23
C GLY A 735 17.10 6.26 -24.28
N ARG A 736 16.79 4.98 -24.10
CA ARG A 736 17.74 3.86 -24.18
C ARG A 736 17.81 3.30 -25.60
N ARG A 737 19.01 3.01 -26.10
CA ARG A 737 19.22 2.40 -27.42
C ARG A 737 18.83 0.92 -27.46
N ASP A 738 19.04 0.21 -26.32
CA ASP A 738 18.82 -1.21 -26.21
C ASP A 738 17.61 -1.47 -25.29
N ALA A 739 16.44 -0.96 -25.72
CA ALA A 739 15.16 -1.17 -25.06
C ALA A 739 14.02 -1.32 -26.07
N LEU A 740 13.06 -2.21 -25.75
CA LEU A 740 11.85 -2.41 -26.53
C LEU A 740 10.65 -2.50 -25.59
N THR A 741 9.59 -1.76 -25.91
CA THR A 741 8.30 -1.87 -25.22
C THR A 741 7.26 -2.45 -26.17
N LEU A 742 6.71 -3.61 -25.82
CA LEU A 742 5.67 -4.31 -26.55
C LEU A 742 4.32 -4.09 -25.85
N GLY A 743 3.38 -3.45 -26.52
CA GLY A 743 1.98 -3.39 -26.08
C GLY A 743 1.20 -4.58 -26.61
N LEU A 744 0.56 -5.34 -25.72
CA LEU A 744 -0.30 -6.45 -26.12
C LEU A 744 -1.74 -5.98 -26.32
N ASP A 745 -2.15 -5.81 -27.55
CA ASP A 745 -3.53 -5.56 -27.91
C ASP A 745 -4.41 -6.81 -27.72
N PRO A 746 -5.75 -6.68 -27.58
CA PRO A 746 -6.66 -7.80 -27.65
C PRO A 746 -6.44 -8.61 -28.92
N LEU A 747 -6.66 -9.93 -28.84
CA LEU A 747 -6.63 -10.79 -30.02
C LEU A 747 -7.71 -10.34 -31.02
N ASP A 748 -7.42 -10.46 -32.30
CA ASP A 748 -8.42 -10.30 -33.34
C ASP A 748 -9.46 -11.45 -33.28
N GLU A 749 -10.60 -11.26 -33.92
CA GLU A 749 -11.70 -12.22 -33.86
C GLU A 749 -11.31 -13.62 -34.36
N PRO A 750 -10.56 -13.79 -35.48
CA PRO A 750 -10.07 -15.09 -35.92
C PRO A 750 -9.17 -15.78 -34.89
N SER A 751 -8.21 -15.08 -34.31
CA SER A 751 -7.30 -15.62 -33.30
C SER A 751 -8.02 -15.97 -31.99
N ALA A 752 -8.97 -15.11 -31.54
CA ALA A 752 -9.80 -15.37 -30.37
C ALA A 752 -10.68 -16.62 -30.60
N ALA A 753 -11.21 -16.82 -31.82
CA ALA A 753 -11.98 -17.97 -32.20
C ALA A 753 -11.12 -19.25 -32.21
N ALA A 754 -9.92 -19.17 -32.79
CA ALA A 754 -8.99 -20.29 -32.83
C ALA A 754 -8.53 -20.69 -31.40
N LEU A 755 -8.29 -19.73 -30.52
CA LEU A 755 -7.96 -19.97 -29.12
C LEU A 755 -9.10 -20.69 -28.38
N LEU A 756 -10.34 -20.19 -28.53
CA LEU A 756 -11.52 -20.78 -27.90
C LEU A 756 -11.76 -22.23 -28.38
N ASP A 757 -11.66 -22.44 -29.67
CA ASP A 757 -11.82 -23.79 -30.27
C ASP A 757 -10.74 -24.76 -29.76
N ALA A 758 -9.48 -24.32 -29.73
CA ALA A 758 -8.38 -25.13 -29.20
C ALA A 758 -8.59 -25.50 -27.71
N LEU A 759 -9.09 -24.55 -26.89
CA LEU A 759 -9.41 -24.81 -25.48
C LEU A 759 -10.55 -25.81 -25.31
N LEU A 760 -11.61 -25.69 -26.10
CA LEU A 760 -12.76 -26.58 -26.05
C LEU A 760 -12.41 -27.98 -26.55
N VAL A 761 -11.68 -28.10 -27.67
CA VAL A 761 -11.19 -29.36 -28.22
C VAL A 761 -10.27 -30.09 -27.25
N ALA A 762 -9.37 -29.38 -26.56
CA ALA A 762 -8.49 -29.96 -25.54
C ALA A 762 -9.27 -30.65 -24.39
N HIS A 763 -10.54 -30.28 -24.21
CA HIS A 763 -11.45 -30.87 -23.22
C HIS A 763 -12.53 -31.79 -23.85
N GLY A 764 -12.38 -32.13 -25.11
CA GLY A 764 -13.33 -33.02 -25.83
C GLY A 764 -14.72 -32.42 -26.04
N ARG A 765 -14.82 -31.08 -26.08
CA ARG A 765 -16.09 -30.32 -26.23
C ARG A 765 -16.11 -29.50 -27.51
N GLY A 766 -17.30 -29.21 -27.99
CA GLY A 766 -17.54 -28.28 -29.09
C GLY A 766 -18.80 -27.46 -28.85
N LEU A 767 -18.90 -26.31 -29.47
CA LEU A 767 -20.07 -25.43 -29.40
C LEU A 767 -20.73 -25.27 -30.76
N PRO A 768 -22.07 -25.25 -30.83
CA PRO A 768 -22.81 -24.85 -32.04
C PRO A 768 -22.48 -23.41 -32.46
N ALA A 769 -22.65 -23.06 -33.74
CA ALA A 769 -22.26 -21.78 -34.32
C ALA A 769 -22.94 -20.55 -33.66
N GLY A 770 -24.19 -20.64 -33.23
CA GLY A 770 -24.91 -19.56 -32.55
C GLY A 770 -24.31 -19.23 -31.19
N PRO A 771 -24.31 -20.15 -30.22
CA PRO A 771 -23.69 -19.99 -28.90
C PRO A 771 -22.19 -19.60 -28.97
N ARG A 772 -21.47 -20.12 -29.98
CA ARG A 772 -20.06 -19.77 -30.23
C ARG A 772 -19.90 -18.32 -30.60
N ARG A 773 -20.75 -17.76 -31.46
CA ARG A 773 -20.70 -16.34 -31.83
C ARG A 773 -20.98 -15.42 -30.63
N ASP A 774 -22.01 -15.75 -29.85
CA ASP A 774 -22.37 -14.99 -28.65
C ASP A 774 -21.24 -15.01 -27.60
N LEU A 775 -20.56 -16.15 -27.48
CA LEU A 775 -19.42 -16.31 -26.58
C LEU A 775 -18.21 -15.49 -27.05
N LEU A 776 -17.89 -15.48 -28.34
CA LEU A 776 -16.81 -14.67 -28.91
C LEU A 776 -17.05 -13.16 -28.69
N ALA A 777 -18.28 -12.70 -28.83
CA ALA A 777 -18.63 -11.32 -28.51
C ALA A 777 -18.38 -10.97 -27.03
N ARG A 778 -18.59 -11.92 -26.10
CA ARG A 778 -18.30 -11.76 -24.67
C ARG A 778 -16.81 -11.83 -24.34
N VAL A 779 -16.06 -12.69 -25.03
CA VAL A 779 -14.60 -12.82 -24.91
C VAL A 779 -13.90 -11.52 -25.31
N GLY A 780 -14.40 -10.86 -26.38
CA GLY A 780 -13.92 -9.52 -26.77
C GLY A 780 -12.41 -9.47 -27.06
N GLY A 781 -11.82 -10.58 -27.53
CA GLY A 781 -10.39 -10.69 -27.81
C GLY A 781 -9.47 -10.88 -26.60
N ASN A 782 -10.00 -11.01 -25.37
CA ASN A 782 -9.16 -11.23 -24.19
C ASN A 782 -8.93 -12.74 -23.97
N PRO A 783 -7.67 -13.23 -24.06
CA PRO A 783 -7.34 -14.65 -23.89
C PRO A 783 -7.84 -15.27 -22.57
N LEU A 784 -7.75 -14.53 -21.47
CA LEU A 784 -8.20 -15.01 -20.16
C LEU A 784 -9.71 -15.27 -20.15
N TYR A 785 -10.47 -14.40 -20.79
CA TYR A 785 -11.92 -14.60 -20.89
C TYR A 785 -12.24 -15.86 -21.68
N ALA A 786 -11.52 -16.13 -22.77
CA ALA A 786 -11.68 -17.38 -23.52
C ALA A 786 -11.39 -18.61 -22.64
N VAL A 787 -10.32 -18.57 -21.83
CA VAL A 787 -9.95 -19.66 -20.90
C VAL A 787 -11.02 -19.87 -19.83
N GLU A 788 -11.54 -18.82 -19.22
CA GLU A 788 -12.52 -18.93 -18.14
C GLU A 788 -13.88 -19.42 -18.64
N TYR A 789 -14.32 -18.91 -19.78
CA TYR A 789 -15.55 -19.41 -20.38
C TYR A 789 -15.42 -20.87 -20.86
N ALA A 790 -14.29 -21.25 -21.43
CA ALA A 790 -14.05 -22.66 -21.82
C ALA A 790 -14.09 -23.58 -20.59
N ARG A 791 -13.53 -23.16 -19.46
CA ARG A 791 -13.60 -23.89 -18.18
C ARG A 791 -15.01 -24.05 -17.67
N GLU A 792 -15.80 -22.98 -17.65
CA GLU A 792 -17.19 -23.00 -17.19
C GLU A 792 -18.03 -24.00 -18.04
N ILE A 793 -17.85 -23.95 -19.36
CA ILE A 793 -18.52 -24.84 -20.30
C ILE A 793 -18.11 -26.28 -20.06
N THR A 794 -16.83 -26.57 -19.80
CA THR A 794 -16.34 -27.93 -19.58
C THR A 794 -16.73 -28.48 -18.21
N ALA A 795 -16.91 -27.62 -17.21
CA ALA A 795 -17.40 -28.01 -15.87
C ALA A 795 -18.92 -28.24 -15.84
N SER A 796 -19.68 -27.69 -16.78
CA SER A 796 -21.15 -27.83 -16.80
C SER A 796 -21.58 -29.20 -17.34
N PRO A 797 -22.55 -29.87 -16.71
CA PRO A 797 -23.15 -31.12 -17.22
C PRO A 797 -23.98 -30.90 -18.48
N GLN A 798 -24.44 -29.68 -18.76
CA GLN A 798 -25.27 -29.38 -19.94
C GLN A 798 -24.46 -28.59 -21.00
N PRO A 799 -24.05 -29.25 -22.12
CA PRO A 799 -23.02 -28.68 -23.00
C PRO A 799 -23.50 -27.72 -24.08
N ALA A 800 -24.80 -27.42 -24.19
CA ALA A 800 -25.37 -26.81 -25.40
C ALA A 800 -25.61 -25.30 -25.34
N ALA A 801 -25.46 -24.65 -24.18
CA ALA A 801 -25.74 -23.23 -24.03
C ALA A 801 -24.50 -22.46 -23.60
N ALA A 802 -24.28 -21.26 -24.14
CA ALA A 802 -23.32 -20.34 -23.61
C ALA A 802 -23.73 -19.96 -22.16
N PRO A 803 -22.77 -19.86 -21.22
CA PRO A 803 -23.08 -19.49 -19.83
C PRO A 803 -23.86 -18.18 -19.80
N ALA A 804 -25.00 -18.16 -19.10
CA ALA A 804 -25.83 -16.97 -18.98
C ALA A 804 -25.15 -15.89 -18.11
N GLU A 805 -24.35 -16.31 -17.16
CA GLU A 805 -23.65 -15.43 -16.21
C GLU A 805 -22.15 -15.33 -16.50
N LEU A 806 -21.53 -14.25 -16.04
CA LEU A 806 -20.10 -14.04 -16.10
C LEU A 806 -19.39 -15.01 -15.14
N PRO A 807 -18.34 -15.74 -15.58
CA PRO A 807 -17.51 -16.57 -14.71
C PRO A 807 -17.01 -15.80 -13.48
N ARG A 808 -17.09 -16.43 -12.31
CA ARG A 808 -16.79 -15.78 -11.03
C ARG A 808 -15.41 -15.15 -10.97
N HIS A 809 -14.40 -15.84 -11.51
CA HIS A 809 -13.03 -15.33 -11.54
C HIS A 809 -12.89 -14.08 -12.42
N LEU A 810 -13.56 -14.02 -13.56
CA LEU A 810 -13.61 -12.81 -14.39
C LEU A 810 -14.27 -11.64 -13.65
N ARG A 811 -15.31 -11.91 -12.88
CA ARG A 811 -15.96 -10.89 -12.04
C ARG A 811 -14.97 -10.30 -11.03
N GLN A 812 -14.13 -11.13 -10.37
CA GLN A 812 -13.10 -10.68 -9.44
C GLN A 812 -12.04 -9.79 -10.11
N ILE A 813 -11.55 -10.20 -11.28
CA ILE A 813 -10.55 -9.45 -12.04
C ILE A 813 -11.06 -8.06 -12.42
N VAL A 814 -12.29 -8.00 -12.93
CA VAL A 814 -12.92 -6.74 -13.32
C VAL A 814 -13.21 -5.88 -12.07
N ALA A 815 -13.69 -6.47 -10.97
CA ALA A 815 -13.92 -5.78 -9.71
C ALA A 815 -12.63 -5.19 -9.12
N ALA A 816 -11.54 -5.96 -9.10
CA ALA A 816 -10.22 -5.50 -8.67
C ALA A 816 -9.74 -4.30 -9.51
N ARG A 817 -9.97 -4.35 -10.82
CA ARG A 817 -9.64 -3.26 -11.73
C ARG A 817 -10.48 -2.01 -11.47
N LEU A 818 -11.79 -2.16 -11.23
CA LEU A 818 -12.68 -1.06 -10.87
C LEU A 818 -12.26 -0.39 -9.55
N ASP A 819 -11.77 -1.16 -8.58
CA ASP A 819 -11.32 -0.62 -7.29
C ASP A 819 -10.05 0.24 -7.39
N THR A 820 -9.33 0.21 -8.52
CA THR A 820 -8.20 1.12 -8.78
C THR A 820 -8.64 2.52 -9.19
N LEU A 821 -9.89 2.71 -9.59
CA LEU A 821 -10.42 3.98 -10.09
C LEU A 821 -10.78 4.94 -8.96
N PRO A 822 -10.60 6.26 -9.17
CA PRO A 822 -11.14 7.29 -8.28
C PRO A 822 -12.67 7.18 -8.12
N PRO A 823 -13.24 7.61 -6.99
CA PRO A 823 -14.69 7.55 -6.75
C PRO A 823 -15.54 8.22 -7.83
N SER A 824 -15.11 9.38 -8.33
CA SER A 824 -15.79 10.11 -9.41
C SER A 824 -15.81 9.31 -10.71
N ALA A 825 -14.69 8.69 -11.10
CA ALA A 825 -14.63 7.83 -12.28
C ALA A 825 -15.54 6.59 -12.14
N LYS A 826 -15.62 5.98 -10.95
CA LYS A 826 -16.57 4.88 -10.67
C LYS A 826 -18.03 5.36 -10.83
N SER A 827 -18.36 6.55 -10.31
CA SER A 827 -19.71 7.14 -10.44
C SER A 827 -20.11 7.34 -11.92
N VAL A 828 -19.17 7.80 -12.74
CA VAL A 828 -19.36 7.95 -14.20
C VAL A 828 -19.60 6.60 -14.87
N LEU A 829 -18.83 5.55 -14.52
CA LEU A 829 -19.05 4.20 -15.05
C LEU A 829 -20.41 3.61 -14.65
N VAL A 830 -20.85 3.86 -13.41
CA VAL A 830 -22.18 3.44 -12.93
C VAL A 830 -23.28 4.13 -13.74
N SER A 831 -23.14 5.43 -13.99
CA SER A 831 -24.10 6.17 -14.84
C SER A 831 -24.09 5.67 -16.29
N ALA A 832 -22.91 5.40 -16.83
CA ALA A 832 -22.75 4.82 -18.17
C ALA A 832 -23.35 3.40 -18.26
N SER A 833 -23.23 2.57 -17.21
CA SER A 833 -23.84 1.21 -17.20
C SER A 833 -25.36 1.25 -17.25
N ALA A 834 -25.97 2.22 -16.53
CA ALA A 834 -27.42 2.42 -16.51
C ALA A 834 -28.01 2.87 -17.85
N LEU A 835 -27.23 3.62 -18.66
CA LEU A 835 -27.59 4.07 -20.02
C LEU A 835 -27.56 2.94 -21.07
N GLY A 836 -27.01 1.81 -20.75
CA GLY A 836 -27.13 0.58 -21.51
C GLY A 836 -26.07 0.28 -22.56
N GLY A 837 -25.85 1.05 -23.56
CA GLY A 837 -24.93 0.72 -24.67
C GLY A 837 -23.91 1.80 -24.98
N VAL A 838 -24.43 2.99 -25.34
CA VAL A 838 -23.60 4.12 -25.73
C VAL A 838 -24.00 5.34 -24.90
N CYS A 839 -23.02 6.04 -24.35
CA CYS A 839 -23.21 7.23 -23.52
C CYS A 839 -22.42 8.43 -24.08
N CYS A 840 -22.80 9.63 -23.68
CA CYS A 840 -22.06 10.86 -23.90
C CYS A 840 -21.99 11.67 -22.59
N ALA A 841 -21.19 12.73 -22.56
CA ALA A 841 -21.04 13.58 -21.38
C ALA A 841 -22.37 14.09 -20.82
N ASP A 842 -23.27 14.56 -21.72
CA ASP A 842 -24.59 15.06 -21.36
C ASP A 842 -25.45 13.99 -20.67
N SER A 843 -25.52 12.78 -21.26
CA SER A 843 -26.31 11.68 -20.69
C SER A 843 -25.76 11.20 -19.33
N VAL A 844 -24.44 11.13 -19.19
CA VAL A 844 -23.78 10.72 -17.95
C VAL A 844 -23.96 11.77 -16.86
N ALA A 845 -23.84 13.05 -17.18
CA ALA A 845 -24.04 14.15 -16.24
C ALA A 845 -25.46 14.16 -15.68
N VAL A 846 -26.49 14.03 -16.53
CA VAL A 846 -27.90 14.01 -16.11
C VAL A 846 -28.21 12.78 -15.25
N VAL A 847 -27.73 11.60 -15.63
CA VAL A 847 -27.94 10.36 -14.86
C VAL A 847 -27.16 10.40 -13.54
N GLY A 848 -25.95 10.98 -13.56
CA GLY A 848 -25.04 11.10 -12.43
C GLY A 848 -25.37 12.21 -11.45
N ASP A 849 -26.19 13.18 -11.86
CA ASP A 849 -26.45 14.43 -11.15
C ASP A 849 -25.14 15.24 -10.95
N GLY A 850 -24.36 15.35 -12.02
CA GLY A 850 -23.04 15.98 -12.01
C GLY A 850 -22.88 16.99 -13.14
N ASP A 851 -21.69 17.62 -13.20
CA ASP A 851 -21.34 18.58 -14.24
C ASP A 851 -20.96 17.88 -15.56
N ARG A 852 -21.35 18.50 -16.68
CA ARG A 852 -21.05 17.98 -18.02
C ARG A 852 -19.56 17.97 -18.34
N THR A 853 -18.84 19.01 -17.95
CA THR A 853 -17.42 19.15 -18.25
C THR A 853 -16.61 18.10 -17.47
N GLU A 854 -16.93 17.95 -16.19
CA GLU A 854 -16.35 16.91 -15.35
C GLU A 854 -16.65 15.50 -15.90
N ALA A 855 -17.89 15.24 -16.34
CA ALA A 855 -18.26 13.98 -16.97
C ALA A 855 -17.47 13.70 -18.26
N ALA A 856 -17.20 14.73 -19.08
CA ALA A 856 -16.41 14.60 -20.30
C ALA A 856 -14.95 14.23 -20.00
N ASP A 857 -14.35 14.85 -18.98
CA ASP A 857 -12.99 14.58 -18.55
C ASP A 857 -12.85 13.15 -18.01
N TRP A 858 -13.79 12.71 -17.16
CA TRP A 858 -13.81 11.34 -16.66
C TRP A 858 -14.07 10.30 -17.75
N LEU A 859 -14.90 10.59 -18.73
CA LEU A 859 -15.11 9.69 -19.89
C LEU A 859 -13.82 9.55 -20.71
N SER A 860 -13.08 10.65 -20.92
CA SER A 860 -11.78 10.63 -21.58
C SER A 860 -10.72 9.89 -20.77
N TYR A 861 -10.72 10.07 -19.46
CA TYR A 861 -9.86 9.31 -18.54
C TYR A 861 -10.14 7.80 -18.61
N LEU A 862 -11.42 7.40 -18.56
CA LEU A 862 -11.86 6.01 -18.65
C LEU A 862 -11.57 5.38 -20.02
N GLU A 863 -11.56 6.17 -21.10
CA GLU A 863 -11.11 5.74 -22.42
C GLU A 863 -9.62 5.40 -22.40
N LYS A 864 -8.78 6.29 -21.84
CA LYS A 864 -7.33 6.07 -21.69
C LYS A 864 -6.99 4.85 -20.82
N ARG A 865 -7.88 4.51 -19.89
CA ARG A 865 -7.77 3.34 -19.01
C ARG A 865 -8.45 2.09 -19.57
N ASP A 866 -8.86 2.09 -20.84
CA ASP A 866 -9.46 0.96 -21.53
C ASP A 866 -10.75 0.37 -20.90
N PHE A 867 -11.48 1.18 -20.12
CA PHE A 867 -12.83 0.82 -19.66
C PHE A 867 -13.88 1.13 -20.72
N LEU A 868 -13.67 2.24 -21.42
CA LEU A 868 -14.56 2.73 -22.47
C LEU A 868 -13.79 2.83 -23.79
N ARG A 869 -14.53 2.86 -24.89
CA ARG A 869 -14.01 3.15 -26.24
C ARG A 869 -14.91 4.17 -26.93
N ARG A 870 -14.35 5.01 -27.77
CA ARG A 870 -15.16 5.89 -28.63
C ARG A 870 -15.97 5.07 -29.61
N SER A 871 -17.25 5.40 -29.71
CA SER A 871 -18.14 4.81 -30.71
C SER A 871 -17.87 5.46 -32.09
N ARG A 872 -17.79 4.62 -33.13
CA ARG A 872 -17.62 5.08 -34.50
C ARG A 872 -18.89 5.74 -35.07
N HIS A 873 -20.05 5.58 -34.42
CA HIS A 873 -21.30 6.22 -34.84
C HIS A 873 -21.30 7.63 -34.25
N GLY A 874 -21.14 8.63 -35.13
CA GLY A 874 -21.11 10.04 -34.75
C GLY A 874 -22.41 10.49 -34.08
N SER A 875 -22.30 11.44 -33.17
CA SER A 875 -23.47 12.19 -32.68
C SER A 875 -23.90 13.18 -33.72
N PRO A 876 -25.22 13.42 -33.89
CA PRO A 876 -25.72 14.55 -34.69
C PRO A 876 -25.14 15.89 -34.22
N THR A 877 -24.79 16.02 -32.99
CA THR A 877 -24.20 17.22 -32.34
C THR A 877 -22.67 17.27 -32.37
N GLY A 878 -21.96 16.29 -32.99
CA GLY A 878 -20.50 16.23 -33.01
C GLY A 878 -19.84 15.84 -31.68
N ALA A 879 -20.60 15.64 -30.60
CA ALA A 879 -20.06 15.25 -29.30
C ALA A 879 -19.56 13.80 -29.31
N PRO A 880 -18.43 13.48 -28.67
CA PRO A 880 -17.89 12.11 -28.59
C PRO A 880 -18.86 11.21 -27.83
N ARG A 881 -19.12 10.01 -28.39
CA ARG A 881 -19.88 8.94 -27.74
C ARG A 881 -18.96 7.84 -27.30
N TYR A 882 -19.25 7.23 -26.15
CA TYR A 882 -18.47 6.18 -25.55
C TYR A 882 -19.32 4.92 -25.32
N ALA A 883 -18.67 3.76 -25.46
CA ALA A 883 -19.27 2.47 -25.15
C ALA A 883 -18.30 1.67 -24.30
N PHE A 884 -18.79 0.75 -23.48
CA PHE A 884 -17.93 -0.18 -22.74
C PHE A 884 -17.06 -0.97 -23.71
N ARG A 885 -15.76 -1.06 -23.42
CA ARG A 885 -14.82 -1.82 -24.24
C ARG A 885 -15.17 -3.31 -24.22
N HIS A 886 -15.49 -3.84 -23.03
CA HIS A 886 -15.92 -5.21 -22.83
C HIS A 886 -17.30 -5.26 -22.18
N PRO A 887 -18.24 -6.06 -22.72
CA PRO A 887 -19.57 -6.24 -22.11
C PRO A 887 -19.52 -6.71 -20.66
N ALA A 888 -18.55 -7.58 -20.34
CA ALA A 888 -18.29 -8.08 -19.00
C ALA A 888 -18.01 -6.95 -17.98
N THR A 889 -17.31 -5.88 -18.37
CA THR A 889 -17.05 -4.73 -17.49
C THR A 889 -18.35 -4.05 -17.10
N ARG A 890 -19.28 -3.86 -18.05
CA ARG A 890 -20.59 -3.27 -17.76
C ARG A 890 -21.40 -4.15 -16.80
N GLU A 891 -21.41 -5.47 -17.03
CA GLU A 891 -22.13 -6.43 -16.19
C GLU A 891 -21.60 -6.43 -14.74
N VAL A 892 -20.28 -6.36 -14.56
CA VAL A 892 -19.67 -6.26 -13.23
C VAL A 892 -19.99 -4.93 -12.57
N VAL A 893 -19.85 -3.80 -13.28
CA VAL A 893 -20.21 -2.47 -12.75
C VAL A 893 -21.65 -2.48 -12.26
N ASP A 894 -22.58 -2.98 -13.06
CA ASP A 894 -24.01 -3.03 -12.68
C ASP A 894 -24.27 -3.96 -11.47
N SER A 895 -23.50 -5.06 -11.33
CA SER A 895 -23.62 -6.02 -10.22
C SER A 895 -23.06 -5.49 -8.88
N LEU A 896 -22.05 -4.61 -8.94
CA LEU A 896 -21.39 -4.04 -7.74
C LEU A 896 -22.14 -2.85 -7.15
N VAL A 897 -23.07 -2.28 -7.90
CA VAL A 897 -23.87 -1.14 -7.43
C VAL A 897 -24.98 -1.61 -6.47
N PRO A 898 -25.16 -0.97 -5.30
CA PRO A 898 -26.28 -1.24 -4.41
C PRO A 898 -27.62 -1.08 -5.16
N ARG A 899 -28.59 -1.93 -4.80
CA ARG A 899 -29.87 -2.01 -5.52
C ARG A 899 -30.60 -0.66 -5.62
N THR A 900 -30.60 0.10 -4.55
CA THR A 900 -31.25 1.41 -4.47
C THR A 900 -30.62 2.42 -5.44
N VAL A 901 -29.29 2.49 -5.49
CA VAL A 901 -28.55 3.39 -6.38
C VAL A 901 -28.74 2.96 -7.84
N ARG A 902 -28.72 1.66 -8.12
CA ARG A 902 -28.94 1.11 -9.45
C ARG A 902 -30.34 1.42 -9.98
N GLU A 903 -31.38 1.25 -9.17
CA GLU A 903 -32.76 1.56 -9.52
C GLU A 903 -32.96 3.06 -9.77
N ASP A 904 -32.34 3.92 -8.99
CA ASP A 904 -32.39 5.37 -9.19
C ASP A 904 -31.71 5.79 -10.51
N ARG A 905 -30.47 5.29 -10.76
CA ARG A 905 -29.73 5.57 -11.99
C ARG A 905 -30.50 5.08 -13.24
N ARG A 906 -31.11 3.89 -13.18
CA ARG A 906 -31.92 3.35 -14.29
C ARG A 906 -33.18 4.19 -14.53
N ARG A 907 -33.83 4.69 -13.50
CA ARG A 907 -34.98 5.60 -13.63
C ARG A 907 -34.59 6.90 -14.33
N ARG A 908 -33.45 7.51 -13.92
CA ARG A 908 -32.93 8.73 -14.55
C ARG A 908 -32.51 8.48 -16.00
N ALA A 909 -31.89 7.33 -16.29
CA ALA A 909 -31.52 6.94 -17.64
C ALA A 909 -32.74 6.76 -18.57
N ALA A 910 -33.83 6.12 -18.09
CA ALA A 910 -35.08 5.99 -18.82
C ALA A 910 -35.71 7.38 -19.14
N ALA A 911 -35.78 8.24 -18.11
CA ALA A 911 -36.30 9.61 -18.30
C ALA A 911 -35.44 10.46 -19.27
N TRP A 912 -34.13 10.21 -19.37
CA TRP A 912 -33.28 10.82 -20.40
C TRP A 912 -33.57 10.30 -21.78
N THR A 913 -33.70 8.98 -21.94
CA THR A 913 -33.96 8.32 -23.23
C THR A 913 -35.31 8.77 -23.82
N ASP A 914 -36.32 8.86 -22.95
CA ASP A 914 -37.67 9.33 -23.34
C ASP A 914 -37.62 10.80 -23.80
N ARG A 915 -36.89 11.68 -23.11
CA ARG A 915 -36.70 13.07 -23.54
C ARG A 915 -35.94 13.18 -24.85
N ALA A 916 -34.88 12.41 -25.04
CA ALA A 916 -34.10 12.39 -26.27
C ALA A 916 -34.89 11.84 -27.46
N ALA A 917 -35.90 10.98 -27.23
CA ALA A 917 -36.82 10.48 -28.28
C ALA A 917 -37.87 11.52 -28.69
N HIS A 918 -38.25 12.42 -27.77
CA HIS A 918 -39.28 13.46 -28.03
C HIS A 918 -38.72 14.78 -28.63
N PHE A 919 -37.41 14.99 -28.53
CA PHE A 919 -36.73 16.12 -29.16
C PHE A 919 -35.52 15.59 -29.98
N PRO A 920 -35.76 15.10 -31.22
CA PRO A 920 -34.69 14.85 -32.17
C PRO A 920 -34.07 16.20 -32.53
N ALA A 921 -32.77 16.38 -32.20
CA ALA A 921 -31.97 17.58 -32.45
C ALA A 921 -31.76 17.86 -33.92
#